data_8528af6998b5668852929be467f4dc20
#
_entry.id   8528af6998b5668852929be467f4dc20
#
_cell.length_a   1.000
_cell.length_b   1.000
_cell.length_c   1.000
_cell.angle_alpha   90.00
_cell.angle_beta   90.00
_cell.angle_gamma   90.00
#
_symmetry.space_group_name_H-M   'P 1'
#
loop_
_entity.id
_entity.type
_entity.pdbx_description
1 polymer ?
#
loop_
_entity_poly.entity_id
_entity_poly.type
_entity_poly.pdbx_seq_one_letter_code
_entity_poly.pdbx_strand_id
1 'polypeptide(L)'
;MKQIYYVIQTLLRGRGSNIIKVISLGLGLTMSILLFSRVAYEQSFDTCFKDYDNLYQVWSIFSVKGEKFEPQEWNCGPVAGAILENFPKEVESAVSLSTSMVSAPLYNGSVRLDDRKIAADSLFFRTMGIDVLNGNPEKDLVQKDIIFLSERFARKVFGEENPIGKTLNYDHQFDLTVKGIYANLPENATINPEAVISMPTLWSRNWNNYSWSGGDSWVEFIRFRPGADKSVLNARIDAMIDKYRPAEDKKEYGYTAFVQPIRDTYRNYDDVQRMRVIMSILGLAILFIAALNYVLISISSLSYRAKSVGVHKCSGASGGTVFSMFLLETGIIIAAALLLMVLIMLNFRDFVEDTVVVKLSTLLAPERIWVPLSVVLLLFIVGGVLPGRLFARIPVSQVFRRYTEGKKGWKRPLLFVQFAGVAFISGLMCVVMSQYQYVLKKDMGYNPKQIAIGNAYWDNEATRDAAYQFFKGLPYVEAVSSANSTPISGYSGSMIHSESGQALFSCRSSYFMREDFPALMGMTMKTGRMARDKEEVVVNETFAEMMRWGDDVVGRTVYTEGNTFKVVGQLKDFQIESFRTEKMPFIARGNKNFYGTVHVRLKEPFTENLQKLNHDVAEAFHDQTIDFTGYEKRIENSYNSVRVFRNATLMAAVTMFFIMLMGLIGYTTDEVRRRSKEIAIRKVNGAEASGILEMLSRDILVVAAPAVVIGTVLAWYVNGMWMEQFAERIPISWAVYVLVVMANLVIIVACVLWKSWQIANENPVNSIKSE
;
A
#
# COMPACT_ATOMS: atom_id res chain seq x y z
N MET A 1 30.39 -33.88 -17.05
CA MET A 1 30.79 -34.17 -15.66
C MET A 1 32.12 -33.53 -15.27
N LYS A 2 33.25 -33.69 -16.03
CA LYS A 2 34.54 -33.09 -15.67
C LYS A 2 34.55 -31.57 -15.51
N GLN A 3 33.80 -30.81 -16.32
CA GLN A 3 33.70 -29.36 -16.21
C GLN A 3 32.98 -28.91 -14.92
N ILE A 4 31.89 -29.59 -14.53
CA ILE A 4 31.13 -29.29 -13.29
C ILE A 4 32.02 -29.51 -12.07
N TYR A 5 32.74 -30.64 -12.01
CA TYR A 5 33.66 -30.94 -10.92
C TYR A 5 34.75 -29.88 -10.78
N TYR A 6 35.32 -29.43 -11.89
CA TYR A 6 36.34 -28.39 -11.91
C TYR A 6 35.77 -27.03 -11.40
N VAL A 7 34.61 -26.67 -11.86
CA VAL A 7 33.93 -25.42 -11.42
C VAL A 7 33.65 -25.45 -9.92
N ILE A 8 33.13 -26.57 -9.39
CA ILE A 8 32.90 -26.76 -7.95
C ILE A 8 34.20 -26.64 -7.15
N GLN A 9 35.29 -27.29 -7.58
CA GLN A 9 36.59 -27.15 -6.91
C GLN A 9 37.09 -25.70 -6.92
N THR A 10 36.92 -24.98 -8.03
CA THR A 10 37.33 -23.58 -8.16
C THR A 10 36.52 -22.70 -7.21
N LEU A 11 35.23 -22.97 -7.08
CA LEU A 11 34.34 -22.25 -6.14
C LEU A 11 34.73 -22.50 -4.67
N LEU A 12 35.09 -23.76 -4.34
CA LEU A 12 35.51 -24.11 -2.98
C LEU A 12 36.89 -23.51 -2.61
N ARG A 13 37.79 -23.34 -3.54
CA ARG A 13 39.10 -22.67 -3.32
C ARG A 13 38.93 -21.15 -3.12
N GLY A 14 37.96 -20.52 -3.76
CA GLY A 14 37.65 -19.10 -3.64
C GLY A 14 36.65 -18.74 -2.50
N ARG A 15 36.62 -19.50 -1.41
CA ARG A 15 35.57 -19.46 -0.38
C ARG A 15 35.13 -18.07 0.04
N GLY A 16 36.03 -17.17 0.43
CA GLY A 16 35.66 -15.85 0.95
C GLY A 16 34.94 -14.96 -0.06
N SER A 17 35.42 -14.89 -1.29
CA SER A 17 34.80 -14.10 -2.37
C SER A 17 33.44 -14.67 -2.82
N ASN A 18 33.32 -16.01 -2.87
CA ASN A 18 32.09 -16.65 -3.32
C ASN A 18 30.97 -16.59 -2.29
N ILE A 19 31.27 -16.62 -0.98
CA ILE A 19 30.29 -16.39 0.08
C ILE A 19 29.69 -14.99 -0.04
N ILE A 20 30.53 -13.97 -0.25
CA ILE A 20 30.07 -12.59 -0.43
C ILE A 20 29.16 -12.48 -1.67
N LYS A 21 29.49 -13.15 -2.78
CA LYS A 21 28.64 -13.20 -3.98
C LYS A 21 27.28 -13.82 -3.67
N VAL A 22 27.24 -14.98 -2.98
CA VAL A 22 25.99 -15.68 -2.63
C VAL A 22 25.13 -14.83 -1.71
N ILE A 23 25.72 -14.24 -0.66
CA ILE A 23 24.96 -13.43 0.29
C ILE A 23 24.41 -12.17 -0.39
N SER A 24 25.24 -11.44 -1.14
CA SER A 24 24.79 -10.21 -1.81
C SER A 24 23.71 -10.46 -2.86
N LEU A 25 23.85 -11.54 -3.65
CA LEU A 25 22.82 -11.94 -4.60
C LEU A 25 21.57 -12.48 -3.91
N GLY A 26 21.72 -13.27 -2.84
CA GLY A 26 20.60 -13.80 -2.07
C GLY A 26 19.73 -12.68 -1.47
N LEU A 27 20.35 -11.69 -0.83
CA LEU A 27 19.66 -10.50 -0.32
C LEU A 27 19.00 -9.68 -1.44
N GLY A 28 19.74 -9.44 -2.54
CA GLY A 28 19.23 -8.71 -3.69
C GLY A 28 18.04 -9.41 -4.37
N LEU A 29 18.13 -10.74 -4.56
CA LEU A 29 17.03 -11.54 -5.10
C LEU A 29 15.82 -11.54 -4.17
N THR A 30 16.02 -11.74 -2.86
CA THR A 30 14.93 -11.71 -1.87
C THR A 30 14.13 -10.43 -2.01
N MET A 31 14.82 -9.30 -1.95
CA MET A 31 14.15 -8.01 -1.96
C MET A 31 13.54 -7.66 -3.32
N SER A 32 14.27 -7.90 -4.41
CA SER A 32 13.75 -7.62 -5.75
C SER A 32 12.55 -8.48 -6.10
N ILE A 33 12.59 -9.78 -5.79
CA ILE A 33 11.44 -10.67 -6.01
C ILE A 33 10.25 -10.26 -5.18
N LEU A 34 10.41 -9.90 -3.90
CA LEU A 34 9.32 -9.41 -3.07
C LEU A 34 8.68 -8.15 -3.64
N LEU A 35 9.49 -7.15 -4.04
CA LEU A 35 8.97 -5.90 -4.61
C LEU A 35 8.25 -6.13 -5.94
N PHE A 36 8.84 -6.89 -6.86
CA PHE A 36 8.20 -7.17 -8.14
C PHE A 36 6.96 -8.08 -8.01
N SER A 37 6.99 -9.04 -7.08
CA SER A 37 5.79 -9.85 -6.78
C SER A 37 4.67 -9.00 -6.18
N ARG A 38 5.01 -8.01 -5.33
CA ARG A 38 4.01 -7.05 -4.82
C ARG A 38 3.44 -6.20 -5.96
N VAL A 39 4.27 -5.68 -6.85
CA VAL A 39 3.81 -4.94 -8.05
C VAL A 39 2.91 -5.81 -8.93
N ALA A 40 3.29 -7.06 -9.18
CA ALA A 40 2.48 -7.99 -9.97
C ALA A 40 1.15 -8.34 -9.27
N TYR A 41 1.15 -8.44 -7.94
CA TYR A 41 -0.07 -8.60 -7.14
C TYR A 41 -1.01 -7.41 -7.30
N GLU A 42 -0.50 -6.17 -7.18
CA GLU A 42 -1.29 -4.95 -7.40
C GLU A 42 -1.83 -4.85 -8.83
N GLN A 43 -1.09 -5.37 -9.81
CA GLN A 43 -1.54 -5.43 -11.19
C GLN A 43 -2.56 -6.53 -11.47
N SER A 44 -2.71 -7.50 -10.59
CA SER A 44 -3.63 -8.63 -10.75
C SER A 44 -5.00 -8.40 -10.09
N PHE A 45 -5.26 -7.20 -9.53
CA PHE A 45 -6.57 -6.90 -8.97
C PHE A 45 -7.67 -7.05 -10.02
N ASP A 46 -8.78 -7.65 -9.61
CA ASP A 46 -10.01 -7.84 -10.37
C ASP A 46 -9.88 -8.65 -11.67
N THR A 47 -8.74 -9.31 -11.89
CA THR A 47 -8.56 -10.24 -13.02
C THR A 47 -9.08 -11.65 -12.74
N CYS A 48 -9.64 -11.89 -11.56
CA CYS A 48 -10.21 -13.17 -11.16
C CYS A 48 -11.62 -13.42 -11.72
N PHE A 49 -12.31 -12.36 -12.15
CA PHE A 49 -13.64 -12.47 -12.72
C PHE A 49 -13.59 -13.06 -14.14
N LYS A 50 -14.53 -13.97 -14.48
CA LYS A 50 -14.58 -14.53 -15.84
C LYS A 50 -14.83 -13.42 -16.86
N ASP A 51 -14.10 -13.45 -17.98
CA ASP A 51 -14.19 -12.46 -19.05
C ASP A 51 -14.10 -11.02 -18.53
N TYR A 52 -13.19 -10.74 -17.59
CA TYR A 52 -13.00 -9.42 -17.00
C TYR A 52 -12.70 -8.32 -18.03
N ASP A 53 -12.23 -8.67 -19.22
CA ASP A 53 -12.05 -7.70 -20.32
C ASP A 53 -13.36 -7.10 -20.85
N ASN A 54 -14.50 -7.76 -20.60
CA ASN A 54 -15.84 -7.28 -20.91
C ASN A 54 -16.60 -6.77 -19.68
N LEU A 55 -16.00 -6.81 -18.50
CA LEU A 55 -16.60 -6.35 -17.25
C LEU A 55 -16.11 -4.91 -16.95
N TYR A 56 -17.07 -4.00 -16.75
CA TYR A 56 -16.83 -2.59 -16.54
C TYR A 56 -17.56 -2.10 -15.29
N GLN A 57 -16.94 -1.17 -14.57
CA GLN A 57 -17.57 -0.44 -13.48
C GLN A 57 -18.09 0.90 -13.98
N VAL A 58 -19.25 1.31 -13.48
CA VAL A 58 -19.81 2.64 -13.74
C VAL A 58 -19.27 3.62 -12.71
N TRP A 59 -18.76 4.73 -13.18
CA TRP A 59 -18.26 5.84 -12.37
C TRP A 59 -19.08 7.08 -12.62
N SER A 60 -19.23 7.92 -11.61
CA SER A 60 -19.95 9.17 -11.70
C SER A 60 -19.06 10.40 -11.46
N ILE A 61 -19.45 11.52 -12.01
CA ILE A 61 -18.87 12.83 -11.78
C ILE A 61 -20.01 13.79 -11.47
N PHE A 62 -19.99 14.33 -10.27
CA PHE A 62 -20.88 15.42 -9.88
C PHE A 62 -20.25 16.77 -10.22
N SER A 63 -21.07 17.76 -10.47
CA SER A 63 -20.61 19.13 -10.69
C SER A 63 -21.60 20.14 -10.11
N VAL A 64 -21.05 21.24 -9.56
CA VAL A 64 -21.85 22.36 -9.04
C VAL A 64 -21.37 23.64 -9.71
N LYS A 65 -22.27 24.40 -10.29
CA LYS A 65 -21.94 25.64 -11.03
C LYS A 65 -20.87 25.45 -12.13
N GLY A 66 -20.79 24.24 -12.68
CA GLY A 66 -19.82 23.88 -13.72
C GLY A 66 -18.45 23.40 -13.18
N GLU A 67 -18.19 23.51 -11.89
CA GLU A 67 -17.03 22.91 -11.26
C GLU A 67 -17.29 21.42 -11.04
N LYS A 68 -16.45 20.56 -11.66
CA LYS A 68 -16.54 19.11 -11.54
C LYS A 68 -15.78 18.64 -10.32
N PHE A 69 -16.42 17.72 -9.56
CA PHE A 69 -15.74 16.98 -8.51
C PHE A 69 -14.93 15.82 -9.08
N GLU A 70 -14.05 15.25 -8.26
CA GLU A 70 -13.31 14.05 -8.63
C GLU A 70 -14.28 12.91 -8.97
N PRO A 71 -13.94 12.08 -9.97
CA PRO A 71 -14.71 10.89 -10.30
C PRO A 71 -14.84 9.97 -9.08
N GLN A 72 -16.03 9.40 -8.89
CA GLN A 72 -16.31 8.48 -7.78
C GLN A 72 -17.00 7.21 -8.27
N GLU A 73 -16.84 6.14 -7.51
CA GLU A 73 -17.44 4.83 -7.80
C GLU A 73 -18.91 4.69 -7.40
N TRP A 74 -19.42 5.69 -6.68
CA TRP A 74 -20.79 5.70 -6.17
C TRP A 74 -21.75 6.34 -7.16
N ASN A 75 -22.88 5.65 -7.40
CA ASN A 75 -23.88 6.05 -8.37
C ASN A 75 -25.27 6.13 -7.74
N CYS A 76 -26.22 6.75 -8.47
CA CYS A 76 -27.64 6.60 -8.21
C CYS A 76 -28.08 5.18 -8.54
N GLY A 77 -28.82 4.50 -7.66
CA GLY A 77 -29.16 3.08 -7.80
C GLY A 77 -29.74 2.61 -9.14
N PRO A 78 -30.61 3.39 -9.85
CA PRO A 78 -31.21 2.94 -11.10
C PRO A 78 -30.30 2.97 -12.34
N VAL A 79 -29.05 3.46 -12.25
CA VAL A 79 -28.19 3.70 -13.44
C VAL A 79 -27.86 2.41 -14.17
N ALA A 80 -27.46 1.33 -13.49
CA ALA A 80 -27.16 0.05 -14.10
C ALA A 80 -28.38 -0.54 -14.84
N GLY A 81 -29.55 -0.51 -14.20
CA GLY A 81 -30.81 -0.94 -14.82
C GLY A 81 -31.15 -0.13 -16.07
N ALA A 82 -31.01 1.19 -16.01
CA ALA A 82 -31.26 2.06 -17.16
C ALA A 82 -30.25 1.81 -18.29
N ILE A 83 -28.99 1.53 -17.99
CA ILE A 83 -28.00 1.14 -18.99
C ILE A 83 -28.43 -0.15 -19.70
N LEU A 84 -28.84 -1.17 -18.96
CA LEU A 84 -29.28 -2.44 -19.55
C LEU A 84 -30.51 -2.25 -20.43
N GLU A 85 -31.46 -1.39 -20.04
CA GLU A 85 -32.68 -1.09 -20.81
C GLU A 85 -32.39 -0.33 -22.10
N ASN A 86 -31.49 0.69 -22.04
CA ASN A 86 -31.27 1.58 -23.18
C ASN A 86 -30.18 1.10 -24.16
N PHE A 87 -29.31 0.15 -23.71
CA PHE A 87 -28.19 -0.37 -24.51
C PHE A 87 -28.20 -1.93 -24.63
N PRO A 88 -29.34 -2.59 -24.94
CA PRO A 88 -29.43 -4.05 -24.92
C PRO A 88 -28.60 -4.74 -26.03
N LYS A 89 -28.14 -4.01 -27.04
CA LYS A 89 -27.27 -4.52 -28.11
C LYS A 89 -25.82 -4.61 -27.65
N GLU A 90 -25.38 -3.67 -26.85
CA GLU A 90 -24.01 -3.53 -26.37
C GLU A 90 -23.81 -4.27 -25.02
N VAL A 91 -24.78 -4.14 -24.11
CA VAL A 91 -24.71 -4.67 -22.74
C VAL A 91 -25.43 -6.01 -22.64
N GLU A 92 -24.75 -6.97 -22.04
CA GLU A 92 -25.29 -8.31 -21.77
C GLU A 92 -26.05 -8.37 -20.45
N SER A 93 -25.46 -7.80 -19.40
CA SER A 93 -26.02 -7.74 -18.06
C SER A 93 -25.47 -6.54 -17.30
N ALA A 94 -26.22 -6.08 -16.31
CA ALA A 94 -25.86 -4.99 -15.42
C ALA A 94 -26.33 -5.30 -14.01
N VAL A 95 -25.64 -4.78 -13.00
CA VAL A 95 -25.95 -5.00 -11.59
C VAL A 95 -25.68 -3.74 -10.76
N SER A 96 -26.60 -3.45 -9.86
CA SER A 96 -26.39 -2.49 -8.76
C SER A 96 -26.19 -3.26 -7.46
N LEU A 97 -25.20 -2.89 -6.66
CA LEU A 97 -24.96 -3.49 -5.36
C LEU A 97 -24.74 -2.42 -4.29
N SER A 98 -25.04 -2.77 -3.04
CA SER A 98 -24.76 -1.92 -1.89
C SER A 98 -23.96 -2.68 -0.82
N THR A 99 -22.91 -2.06 -0.33
CA THR A 99 -22.11 -2.54 0.79
C THR A 99 -22.53 -1.89 2.10
N SER A 100 -23.03 -0.66 2.06
CA SER A 100 -23.34 0.16 3.24
C SER A 100 -24.65 -0.22 3.90
N MET A 101 -25.66 -0.65 3.13
CA MET A 101 -27.00 -0.94 3.64
C MET A 101 -27.10 -2.27 4.39
N VAL A 102 -26.10 -3.15 4.27
CA VAL A 102 -26.05 -4.46 4.92
C VAL A 102 -24.80 -4.61 5.80
N SER A 103 -24.43 -3.57 6.49
CA SER A 103 -23.21 -3.53 7.32
C SER A 103 -23.35 -4.23 8.68
N ALA A 104 -24.59 -4.43 9.18
CA ALA A 104 -24.82 -5.07 10.48
C ALA A 104 -24.43 -6.58 10.48
N PRO A 105 -24.09 -7.17 11.63
CA PRO A 105 -23.60 -8.54 11.71
C PRO A 105 -24.67 -9.60 11.35
N LEU A 106 -24.22 -10.78 10.95
CA LEU A 106 -25.05 -11.99 10.89
C LEU A 106 -24.84 -12.81 12.16
N TYR A 107 -25.83 -13.63 12.51
CA TYR A 107 -25.77 -14.54 13.65
C TYR A 107 -26.15 -15.96 13.25
N ASN A 108 -25.37 -16.93 13.73
CA ASN A 108 -25.74 -18.34 13.74
C ASN A 108 -25.94 -18.78 15.21
N GLY A 109 -27.19 -18.77 15.67
CA GLY A 109 -27.49 -18.88 17.10
C GLY A 109 -26.89 -17.67 17.86
N SER A 110 -26.01 -17.93 18.81
CA SER A 110 -25.30 -16.90 19.58
C SER A 110 -23.96 -16.45 18.95
N VAL A 111 -23.54 -17.07 17.85
CA VAL A 111 -22.25 -16.76 17.21
C VAL A 111 -22.41 -15.60 16.25
N ARG A 112 -21.72 -14.50 16.54
CA ARG A 112 -21.64 -13.32 15.67
C ARG A 112 -20.67 -13.52 14.51
N LEU A 113 -21.05 -13.00 13.34
CA LEU A 113 -20.34 -13.10 12.07
C LEU A 113 -20.26 -11.71 11.43
N ASP A 114 -19.08 -11.09 11.48
CA ASP A 114 -18.81 -9.73 10.96
C ASP A 114 -18.22 -9.74 9.54
N ASP A 115 -18.27 -10.88 8.87
CA ASP A 115 -17.69 -11.04 7.55
C ASP A 115 -18.35 -10.11 6.51
N ARG A 116 -17.60 -9.77 5.47
CA ARG A 116 -18.04 -8.84 4.42
C ARG A 116 -19.26 -9.36 3.69
N LYS A 117 -20.28 -8.55 3.60
CA LYS A 117 -21.53 -8.85 2.89
C LYS A 117 -21.96 -7.68 2.02
N ILE A 118 -22.71 -7.99 0.99
CA ILE A 118 -23.32 -7.02 0.08
C ILE A 118 -24.80 -7.36 -0.11
N ALA A 119 -25.56 -6.35 -0.49
CA ALA A 119 -26.87 -6.60 -1.11
C ALA A 119 -26.72 -6.44 -2.63
N ALA A 120 -27.27 -7.38 -3.38
CA ALA A 120 -27.22 -7.33 -4.85
C ALA A 120 -28.48 -7.93 -5.48
N ASP A 121 -28.72 -7.58 -6.72
CA ASP A 121 -29.80 -8.16 -7.52
C ASP A 121 -29.43 -9.55 -8.07
N SER A 122 -30.40 -10.18 -8.74
CA SER A 122 -30.28 -11.53 -9.25
C SER A 122 -29.24 -11.71 -10.38
N LEU A 123 -28.82 -10.63 -11.03
CA LEU A 123 -27.83 -10.65 -12.11
C LEU A 123 -26.38 -10.54 -11.62
N PHE A 124 -26.16 -10.39 -10.30
CA PHE A 124 -24.84 -10.17 -9.72
C PHE A 124 -23.82 -11.23 -10.17
N PHE A 125 -24.08 -12.49 -9.95
CA PHE A 125 -23.14 -13.57 -10.26
C PHE A 125 -22.85 -13.68 -11.76
N ARG A 126 -23.86 -13.47 -12.59
CA ARG A 126 -23.71 -13.46 -14.04
C ARG A 126 -22.89 -12.26 -14.50
N THR A 127 -23.22 -11.06 -14.02
CA THR A 127 -22.53 -9.83 -14.40
C THR A 127 -21.07 -9.86 -13.96
N MET A 128 -20.80 -10.28 -12.72
CA MET A 128 -19.43 -10.37 -12.22
C MET A 128 -18.67 -11.59 -12.79
N GLY A 129 -19.37 -12.61 -13.31
CA GLY A 129 -18.72 -13.83 -13.80
C GLY A 129 -18.19 -14.70 -12.65
N ILE A 130 -18.95 -14.80 -11.56
CA ILE A 130 -18.62 -15.61 -10.39
C ILE A 130 -19.32 -16.96 -10.50
N ASP A 131 -18.59 -18.04 -10.26
CA ASP A 131 -19.14 -19.39 -10.31
C ASP A 131 -20.04 -19.68 -9.11
N VAL A 132 -21.28 -20.05 -9.37
CA VAL A 132 -22.22 -20.57 -8.37
C VAL A 132 -22.11 -22.09 -8.32
N LEU A 133 -21.73 -22.59 -7.14
CA LEU A 133 -21.53 -24.04 -6.91
C LEU A 133 -22.83 -24.76 -6.62
N ASN A 134 -23.76 -24.07 -5.95
CA ASN A 134 -25.09 -24.59 -5.62
C ASN A 134 -26.12 -23.46 -5.57
N GLY A 135 -27.36 -23.70 -5.99
CA GLY A 135 -28.44 -22.72 -6.04
C GLY A 135 -28.61 -22.08 -7.42
N ASN A 136 -29.65 -21.28 -7.57
CA ASN A 136 -29.93 -20.52 -8.80
C ASN A 136 -30.18 -19.04 -8.45
N PRO A 137 -29.14 -18.17 -8.55
CA PRO A 137 -29.26 -16.78 -8.12
C PRO A 137 -30.31 -15.99 -8.92
N GLU A 138 -30.48 -16.24 -10.23
CA GLU A 138 -31.46 -15.50 -11.04
C GLU A 138 -32.90 -15.78 -10.60
N LYS A 139 -33.15 -16.97 -10.01
CA LYS A 139 -34.46 -17.37 -9.49
C LYS A 139 -34.62 -17.04 -8.00
N ASP A 140 -33.57 -17.21 -7.22
CA ASP A 140 -33.64 -17.15 -5.76
C ASP A 140 -33.46 -15.71 -5.24
N LEU A 141 -32.54 -14.90 -5.80
CA LEU A 141 -32.28 -13.53 -5.35
C LEU A 141 -33.38 -12.52 -5.74
N VAL A 142 -34.39 -12.92 -6.50
CA VAL A 142 -35.60 -12.10 -6.71
C VAL A 142 -36.60 -12.21 -5.54
N GLN A 143 -36.36 -13.14 -4.59
CA GLN A 143 -37.15 -13.30 -3.39
C GLN A 143 -36.51 -12.54 -2.23
N LYS A 144 -37.34 -12.09 -1.27
CA LYS A 144 -36.87 -11.48 -0.03
C LYS A 144 -36.29 -12.52 0.93
N ASP A 145 -35.43 -12.06 1.83
CA ASP A 145 -34.87 -12.84 2.94
C ASP A 145 -34.05 -14.05 2.49
N ILE A 146 -33.35 -13.89 1.34
CA ILE A 146 -32.46 -14.91 0.76
C ILE A 146 -30.99 -14.43 0.89
N ILE A 147 -30.11 -15.39 1.18
CA ILE A 147 -28.68 -15.18 1.25
C ILE A 147 -27.92 -16.27 0.49
N PHE A 148 -26.88 -15.87 -0.26
CA PHE A 148 -25.87 -16.74 -0.85
C PHE A 148 -24.57 -16.58 -0.11
N LEU A 149 -23.83 -17.69 0.13
CA LEU A 149 -22.60 -17.70 0.91
C LEU A 149 -21.41 -18.10 0.03
N SER A 150 -20.21 -17.55 0.31
CA SER A 150 -18.99 -18.13 -0.24
C SER A 150 -18.77 -19.54 0.35
N GLU A 151 -18.12 -20.41 -0.40
CA GLU A 151 -17.79 -21.76 0.08
C GLU A 151 -17.02 -21.72 1.40
N ARG A 152 -16.06 -20.80 1.52
CA ARG A 152 -15.25 -20.58 2.71
C ARG A 152 -16.10 -20.15 3.91
N PHE A 153 -17.01 -19.22 3.70
CA PHE A 153 -17.89 -18.72 4.76
C PHE A 153 -18.93 -19.77 5.17
N ALA A 154 -19.50 -20.49 4.21
CA ALA A 154 -20.41 -21.60 4.49
C ALA A 154 -19.75 -22.68 5.37
N ARG A 155 -18.49 -23.06 5.05
CA ARG A 155 -17.71 -24.01 5.86
C ARG A 155 -17.34 -23.44 7.24
N LYS A 156 -17.02 -22.14 7.32
CA LYS A 156 -16.74 -21.47 8.60
C LYS A 156 -17.94 -21.53 9.55
N VAL A 157 -19.16 -21.34 9.01
CA VAL A 157 -20.39 -21.19 9.80
C VAL A 157 -21.03 -22.53 10.12
N PHE A 158 -21.07 -23.47 9.16
CA PHE A 158 -21.81 -24.72 9.23
C PHE A 158 -20.92 -25.98 9.23
N GLY A 159 -19.59 -25.83 9.16
CA GLY A 159 -18.67 -26.95 9.07
C GLY A 159 -18.86 -27.76 7.80
N GLU A 160 -18.99 -29.07 7.95
CA GLU A 160 -19.25 -30.00 6.84
C GLU A 160 -20.76 -30.24 6.59
N GLU A 161 -21.64 -29.59 7.34
CA GLU A 161 -23.09 -29.74 7.16
C GLU A 161 -23.56 -28.95 5.92
N ASN A 162 -24.59 -29.49 5.24
CA ASN A 162 -25.20 -28.77 4.12
C ASN A 162 -25.88 -27.48 4.60
N PRO A 163 -25.41 -26.29 4.16
CA PRO A 163 -25.98 -25.03 4.59
C PRO A 163 -27.30 -24.66 3.89
N ILE A 164 -27.66 -25.31 2.77
CA ILE A 164 -28.86 -24.99 1.99
C ILE A 164 -30.12 -25.22 2.81
N GLY A 165 -30.96 -24.20 2.89
CA GLY A 165 -32.21 -24.21 3.67
C GLY A 165 -32.04 -23.82 5.14
N LYS A 166 -30.79 -23.69 5.65
CA LYS A 166 -30.55 -23.15 6.99
C LYS A 166 -30.75 -21.66 7.00
N THR A 167 -30.87 -21.08 8.19
CA THR A 167 -31.08 -19.66 8.38
C THR A 167 -29.89 -19.01 9.12
N LEU A 168 -29.63 -17.75 8.78
CA LEU A 168 -28.76 -16.85 9.53
C LEU A 168 -29.59 -15.62 9.92
N ASN A 169 -29.49 -15.20 11.17
CA ASN A 169 -30.20 -14.04 11.62
C ASN A 169 -29.40 -12.77 11.32
N TYR A 170 -30.03 -11.74 10.78
CA TYR A 170 -29.44 -10.44 10.50
C TYR A 170 -29.75 -9.50 11.68
N ASP A 171 -28.72 -9.15 12.43
CA ASP A 171 -28.72 -8.17 13.53
C ASP A 171 -29.88 -8.38 14.54
N HIS A 172 -30.23 -9.63 14.85
CA HIS A 172 -31.39 -10.02 15.68
C HIS A 172 -32.75 -9.49 15.20
N GLN A 173 -32.83 -9.00 13.94
CA GLN A 173 -34.05 -8.40 13.40
C GLN A 173 -34.87 -9.37 12.55
N PHE A 174 -34.23 -10.19 11.72
CA PHE A 174 -34.89 -11.13 10.82
C PHE A 174 -33.95 -12.23 10.34
N ASP A 175 -34.55 -13.32 9.89
CA ASP A 175 -33.82 -14.46 9.38
C ASP A 175 -33.64 -14.42 7.86
N LEU A 176 -32.45 -14.78 7.41
CA LEU A 176 -32.07 -14.96 6.01
C LEU A 176 -31.91 -16.44 5.71
N THR A 177 -32.58 -16.95 4.69
CA THR A 177 -32.48 -18.35 4.28
C THR A 177 -31.33 -18.53 3.29
N VAL A 178 -30.42 -19.47 3.56
CA VAL A 178 -29.34 -19.83 2.64
C VAL A 178 -29.93 -20.63 1.46
N LYS A 179 -29.80 -20.09 0.25
CA LYS A 179 -30.26 -20.71 -1.00
C LYS A 179 -29.16 -21.12 -1.95
N GLY A 180 -27.93 -20.64 -1.73
CA GLY A 180 -26.85 -21.01 -2.62
C GLY A 180 -25.46 -20.80 -2.02
N ILE A 181 -24.50 -21.44 -2.69
CA ILE A 181 -23.07 -21.34 -2.40
C ILE A 181 -22.35 -20.96 -3.69
N TYR A 182 -21.38 -20.04 -3.58
CA TYR A 182 -20.54 -19.64 -4.71
C TYR A 182 -19.05 -19.83 -4.40
N ALA A 183 -18.25 -19.86 -5.46
CA ALA A 183 -16.81 -20.08 -5.39
C ALA A 183 -16.11 -18.91 -4.64
N ASN A 184 -15.08 -19.25 -3.86
CA ASN A 184 -14.29 -18.26 -3.14
C ASN A 184 -13.58 -17.32 -4.10
N LEU A 185 -13.66 -16.04 -3.83
CA LEU A 185 -12.87 -15.02 -4.52
C LEU A 185 -11.50 -14.84 -3.83
N PRO A 186 -10.45 -14.53 -4.58
CA PRO A 186 -9.13 -14.25 -4.01
C PRO A 186 -9.08 -12.86 -3.33
N GLU A 187 -8.08 -12.64 -2.48
CA GLU A 187 -7.94 -11.40 -1.72
C GLU A 187 -7.72 -10.14 -2.57
N ASN A 188 -7.29 -10.30 -3.84
CA ASN A 188 -7.13 -9.23 -4.82
C ASN A 188 -8.37 -8.98 -5.70
N ALA A 189 -9.55 -9.29 -5.20
CA ALA A 189 -10.81 -8.85 -5.76
C ALA A 189 -11.34 -7.65 -4.94
N THR A 190 -11.61 -6.52 -5.60
CA THR A 190 -12.15 -5.31 -4.95
C THR A 190 -13.53 -5.60 -4.36
N ILE A 191 -14.39 -6.28 -5.13
CA ILE A 191 -15.67 -6.81 -4.67
C ILE A 191 -15.46 -8.27 -4.27
N ASN A 192 -15.33 -8.51 -2.96
CA ASN A 192 -15.06 -9.83 -2.39
C ASN A 192 -15.94 -10.06 -1.16
N PRO A 193 -17.26 -10.23 -1.33
CA PRO A 193 -18.16 -10.56 -0.24
C PRO A 193 -18.00 -12.01 0.20
N GLU A 194 -18.30 -12.29 1.47
CA GLU A 194 -18.50 -13.63 2.00
C GLU A 194 -19.97 -14.03 1.93
N ALA A 195 -20.87 -13.04 1.85
CA ALA A 195 -22.29 -13.25 1.73
C ALA A 195 -22.94 -12.21 0.81
N VAL A 196 -23.92 -12.67 0.02
CA VAL A 196 -24.74 -11.84 -0.87
C VAL A 196 -26.19 -11.95 -0.45
N ILE A 197 -26.78 -10.84 0.01
CA ILE A 197 -28.17 -10.74 0.44
C ILE A 197 -29.00 -10.25 -0.75
N SER A 198 -30.20 -10.79 -0.92
CA SER A 198 -31.09 -10.40 -2.00
C SER A 198 -31.56 -8.94 -1.86
N MET A 199 -31.54 -8.19 -2.97
CA MET A 199 -32.00 -6.79 -3.02
C MET A 199 -33.46 -6.61 -2.56
N PRO A 200 -34.43 -7.47 -2.89
CA PRO A 200 -35.79 -7.39 -2.36
C PRO A 200 -35.90 -7.41 -0.83
N THR A 201 -34.91 -7.93 -0.12
CA THR A 201 -34.83 -7.88 1.34
C THR A 201 -34.74 -6.44 1.84
N LEU A 202 -33.96 -5.58 1.18
CA LEU A 202 -33.82 -4.17 1.51
C LEU A 202 -35.12 -3.42 1.19
N TRP A 203 -35.67 -3.67 0.01
CA TRP A 203 -36.90 -3.00 -0.45
C TRP A 203 -38.09 -3.30 0.45
N SER A 204 -38.25 -4.53 0.89
CA SER A 204 -39.35 -4.92 1.79
C SER A 204 -39.30 -4.25 3.17
N ARG A 205 -38.14 -3.67 3.53
CA ARG A 205 -37.90 -2.97 4.81
C ARG A 205 -37.76 -1.47 4.66
N ASN A 206 -38.01 -0.93 3.46
CA ASN A 206 -37.77 0.48 3.12
C ASN A 206 -36.32 0.94 3.36
N TRP A 207 -35.38 0.01 3.34
CA TRP A 207 -33.93 0.31 3.38
C TRP A 207 -33.42 0.60 1.98
N ASN A 208 -34.12 1.50 1.28
CA ASN A 208 -33.70 1.81 -0.08
C ASN A 208 -33.53 3.31 -0.22
N ASN A 209 -32.44 3.67 -0.83
CA ASN A 209 -32.21 4.95 -1.44
C ASN A 209 -32.03 4.76 -2.96
N TYR A 210 -32.88 3.89 -3.55
CA TYR A 210 -32.83 3.52 -4.97
C TYR A 210 -33.61 4.56 -5.76
N SER A 211 -32.96 5.68 -6.03
CA SER A 211 -33.55 6.89 -6.60
C SER A 211 -32.60 7.56 -7.58
N TRP A 212 -33.14 8.35 -8.51
CA TRP A 212 -32.39 9.25 -9.36
C TRP A 212 -32.02 10.59 -8.67
N SER A 213 -32.62 10.85 -7.53
CA SER A 213 -32.42 12.05 -6.69
C SER A 213 -31.65 11.68 -5.45
N GLY A 214 -30.35 11.96 -5.42
CA GLY A 214 -29.50 11.56 -4.32
C GLY A 214 -29.31 10.03 -4.27
N GLY A 215 -28.73 9.54 -3.17
CA GLY A 215 -28.54 8.09 -3.01
C GLY A 215 -27.38 7.54 -3.82
N ASP A 216 -26.33 8.31 -3.97
CA ASP A 216 -25.02 7.94 -4.47
C ASP A 216 -24.33 6.95 -3.51
N SER A 217 -25.00 5.83 -3.26
CA SER A 217 -24.55 4.77 -2.33
C SER A 217 -24.45 3.41 -3.02
N TRP A 218 -24.60 3.39 -4.33
CA TRP A 218 -24.63 2.19 -5.13
C TRP A 218 -23.37 2.03 -5.96
N VAL A 219 -22.78 0.85 -5.93
CA VAL A 219 -21.67 0.49 -6.82
C VAL A 219 -22.25 -0.35 -7.96
N GLU A 220 -21.91 -0.03 -9.19
CA GLU A 220 -22.57 -0.59 -10.35
C GLU A 220 -21.58 -1.16 -11.35
N PHE A 221 -21.91 -2.34 -11.87
CA PHE A 221 -21.13 -3.04 -12.87
C PHE A 221 -21.98 -3.40 -14.07
N ILE A 222 -21.35 -3.40 -15.23
CA ILE A 222 -21.93 -3.83 -16.50
C ILE A 222 -21.03 -4.82 -17.20
N ARG A 223 -21.63 -5.77 -17.87
CA ARG A 223 -20.92 -6.69 -18.77
C ARG A 223 -21.32 -6.40 -20.20
N PHE A 224 -20.34 -6.07 -21.03
CA PHE A 224 -20.54 -5.91 -22.46
C PHE A 224 -20.67 -7.27 -23.17
N ARG A 225 -21.42 -7.30 -24.26
CA ARG A 225 -21.45 -8.45 -25.16
C ARG A 225 -20.10 -8.58 -25.87
N PRO A 226 -19.63 -9.80 -26.14
CA PRO A 226 -18.41 -10.00 -26.91
C PRO A 226 -18.44 -9.26 -28.25
N GLY A 227 -17.42 -8.45 -28.52
CA GLY A 227 -17.30 -7.66 -29.74
C GLY A 227 -18.15 -6.38 -29.82
N ALA A 228 -18.86 -6.00 -28.75
CA ALA A 228 -19.61 -4.75 -28.72
C ALA A 228 -18.67 -3.53 -28.75
N ASP A 229 -19.12 -2.47 -29.42
CA ASP A 229 -18.43 -1.18 -29.40
C ASP A 229 -18.70 -0.44 -28.07
N LYS A 230 -17.72 -0.46 -27.21
CA LYS A 230 -17.77 0.10 -25.86
C LYS A 230 -17.84 1.64 -25.84
N SER A 231 -17.41 2.31 -26.92
CA SER A 231 -17.43 3.76 -27.05
C SER A 231 -18.84 4.33 -27.20
N VAL A 232 -19.76 3.54 -27.75
CA VAL A 232 -21.17 3.94 -27.96
C VAL A 232 -21.84 4.29 -26.64
N LEU A 233 -21.59 3.50 -25.59
CA LEU A 233 -22.18 3.73 -24.27
C LEU A 233 -21.66 5.04 -23.68
N ASN A 234 -20.34 5.25 -23.61
CA ASN A 234 -19.77 6.48 -23.03
C ASN A 234 -20.21 7.75 -23.79
N ALA A 235 -20.44 7.66 -25.09
CA ALA A 235 -20.92 8.80 -25.88
C ALA A 235 -22.40 9.17 -25.61
N ARG A 236 -23.20 8.24 -25.05
CA ARG A 236 -24.66 8.39 -24.92
C ARG A 236 -25.18 8.26 -23.49
N ILE A 237 -24.33 7.88 -22.53
CA ILE A 237 -24.74 7.62 -21.15
C ILE A 237 -25.29 8.89 -20.47
N ASP A 238 -24.69 10.05 -20.72
CA ASP A 238 -25.14 11.32 -20.15
C ASP A 238 -26.54 11.70 -20.65
N ALA A 239 -26.81 11.53 -21.95
CA ALA A 239 -28.14 11.78 -22.52
C ALA A 239 -29.19 10.79 -21.99
N MET A 240 -28.80 9.54 -21.69
CA MET A 240 -29.67 8.57 -21.03
C MET A 240 -29.98 9.02 -19.58
N ILE A 241 -28.96 9.37 -18.82
CA ILE A 241 -29.13 9.85 -17.42
C ILE A 241 -30.06 11.07 -17.39
N ASP A 242 -29.84 12.01 -18.29
CA ASP A 242 -30.69 13.21 -18.38
C ASP A 242 -32.15 12.91 -18.69
N LYS A 243 -32.47 11.80 -19.33
CA LYS A 243 -33.86 11.40 -19.56
C LYS A 243 -34.60 11.04 -18.28
N TYR A 244 -33.90 10.46 -17.30
CA TYR A 244 -34.51 9.92 -16.09
C TYR A 244 -34.39 10.84 -14.86
N ARG A 245 -33.42 11.76 -14.84
CA ARG A 245 -33.23 12.67 -13.71
C ARG A 245 -34.34 13.70 -13.59
N PRO A 246 -34.81 14.02 -12.35
CA PRO A 246 -35.75 15.09 -12.08
C PRO A 246 -35.24 16.44 -12.59
N ALA A 247 -36.15 17.27 -13.11
CA ALA A 247 -35.80 18.59 -13.65
C ALA A 247 -35.27 19.57 -12.58
N GLU A 248 -35.68 19.38 -11.31
CA GLU A 248 -35.20 20.16 -10.18
C GLU A 248 -33.74 19.87 -9.88
N ASP A 249 -33.37 18.59 -9.80
CA ASP A 249 -32.00 18.17 -9.52
C ASP A 249 -31.00 18.65 -10.59
N LYS A 250 -31.41 18.68 -11.85
CA LYS A 250 -30.60 19.20 -12.95
C LYS A 250 -30.25 20.67 -12.83
N LYS A 251 -31.08 21.46 -12.10
CA LYS A 251 -30.81 22.87 -11.83
C LYS A 251 -29.81 23.05 -10.69
N GLU A 252 -29.80 22.10 -9.76
CA GLU A 252 -28.98 22.17 -8.56
C GLU A 252 -27.54 21.68 -8.82
N TYR A 253 -27.40 20.50 -9.46
CA TYR A 253 -26.10 19.91 -9.73
C TYR A 253 -26.10 19.13 -11.04
N GLY A 254 -24.95 19.11 -11.71
CA GLY A 254 -24.68 18.23 -12.83
C GLY A 254 -24.30 16.83 -12.35
N TYR A 255 -24.78 15.82 -13.08
CA TYR A 255 -24.39 14.42 -12.86
C TYR A 255 -24.13 13.79 -14.21
N THR A 256 -22.91 13.32 -14.39
CA THR A 256 -22.45 12.59 -15.57
C THR A 256 -21.86 11.26 -15.14
N ALA A 257 -21.88 10.27 -16.05
CA ALA A 257 -21.29 8.98 -15.78
C ALA A 257 -20.43 8.50 -16.94
N PHE A 258 -19.54 7.59 -16.65
CA PHE A 258 -18.73 6.87 -17.62
C PHE A 258 -18.42 5.47 -17.13
N VAL A 259 -18.02 4.61 -18.04
CA VAL A 259 -17.64 3.24 -17.68
C VAL A 259 -16.17 3.01 -17.94
N GLN A 260 -15.51 2.32 -17.03
CA GLN A 260 -14.11 1.93 -17.17
C GLN A 260 -13.92 0.43 -16.91
N PRO A 261 -12.93 -0.22 -17.56
CA PRO A 261 -12.66 -1.63 -17.33
C PRO A 261 -12.42 -1.93 -15.86
N ILE A 262 -13.00 -3.00 -15.34
CA ILE A 262 -12.85 -3.40 -13.93
C ILE A 262 -11.38 -3.52 -13.52
N ARG A 263 -10.53 -4.08 -14.37
CA ARG A 263 -9.11 -4.22 -14.13
C ARG A 263 -8.36 -2.90 -13.93
N ASP A 264 -8.90 -1.80 -14.47
CA ASP A 264 -8.26 -0.48 -14.42
C ASP A 264 -8.78 0.35 -13.24
N THR A 265 -9.91 -0.02 -12.65
CA THR A 265 -10.53 0.67 -11.51
C THR A 265 -9.55 0.81 -10.34
N TYR A 266 -9.11 -0.31 -9.78
CA TYR A 266 -8.14 -0.30 -8.68
C TYR A 266 -6.77 0.26 -9.11
N ARG A 267 -6.31 -0.10 -10.31
CA ARG A 267 -5.00 0.30 -10.83
C ARG A 267 -4.86 1.79 -11.05
N ASN A 268 -5.95 2.50 -11.31
CA ASN A 268 -5.96 3.93 -11.63
C ASN A 268 -6.04 4.81 -10.38
N TYR A 269 -6.24 4.26 -9.19
CA TYR A 269 -6.05 5.07 -7.97
C TYR A 269 -4.64 5.64 -7.93
N ASP A 270 -4.54 6.94 -7.74
CA ASP A 270 -3.27 7.69 -7.78
C ASP A 270 -2.20 7.11 -6.85
N ASP A 271 -2.59 6.71 -5.66
CA ASP A 271 -1.68 6.12 -4.67
C ASP A 271 -1.19 4.73 -5.10
N VAL A 272 -2.03 3.93 -5.74
CA VAL A 272 -1.65 2.62 -6.29
C VAL A 272 -0.69 2.78 -7.47
N GLN A 273 -0.96 3.71 -8.38
CA GLN A 273 -0.06 4.00 -9.50
C GLN A 273 1.32 4.46 -9.03
N ARG A 274 1.37 5.42 -8.11
CA ARG A 274 2.63 5.95 -7.54
C ARG A 274 3.40 4.85 -6.81
N MET A 275 2.71 4.05 -5.99
CA MET A 275 3.32 2.93 -5.27
C MET A 275 3.93 1.91 -6.25
N ARG A 276 3.21 1.51 -7.32
CA ARG A 276 3.70 0.59 -8.35
C ARG A 276 4.98 1.10 -9.02
N VAL A 277 4.97 2.36 -9.46
CA VAL A 277 6.13 2.97 -10.13
C VAL A 277 7.35 2.97 -9.21
N ILE A 278 7.18 3.43 -7.99
CA ILE A 278 8.30 3.55 -7.05
C ILE A 278 8.82 2.17 -6.62
N MET A 279 7.94 1.21 -6.30
CA MET A 279 8.36 -0.15 -5.98
C MET A 279 9.08 -0.83 -7.15
N SER A 280 8.66 -0.57 -8.39
CA SER A 280 9.34 -1.08 -9.58
C SER A 280 10.75 -0.49 -9.73
N ILE A 281 10.89 0.82 -9.52
CA ILE A 281 12.18 1.50 -9.54
C ILE A 281 13.11 0.95 -8.44
N LEU A 282 12.60 0.78 -7.22
CA LEU A 282 13.34 0.20 -6.10
C LEU A 282 13.77 -1.24 -6.39
N GLY A 283 12.86 -2.08 -6.85
CA GLY A 283 13.15 -3.47 -7.21
C GLY A 283 14.21 -3.59 -8.29
N LEU A 284 14.11 -2.75 -9.33
CA LEU A 284 15.10 -2.70 -10.42
C LEU A 284 16.45 -2.18 -9.93
N ALA A 285 16.49 -1.15 -9.10
CA ALA A 285 17.71 -0.59 -8.55
C ALA A 285 18.45 -1.61 -7.68
N ILE A 286 17.73 -2.34 -6.80
CA ILE A 286 18.34 -3.39 -5.96
C ILE A 286 18.88 -4.52 -6.81
N LEU A 287 18.10 -5.01 -7.76
CA LEU A 287 18.52 -6.08 -8.66
C LEU A 287 19.77 -5.68 -9.45
N PHE A 288 19.77 -4.46 -9.96
CA PHE A 288 20.89 -3.93 -10.73
C PHE A 288 22.16 -3.79 -9.87
N ILE A 289 22.03 -3.24 -8.64
CA ILE A 289 23.17 -3.11 -7.71
C ILE A 289 23.69 -4.49 -7.28
N ALA A 290 22.81 -5.47 -7.01
CA ALA A 290 23.21 -6.83 -6.70
C ALA A 290 23.98 -7.49 -7.87
N ALA A 291 23.48 -7.30 -9.10
CA ALA A 291 24.16 -7.77 -10.30
C ALA A 291 25.50 -7.08 -10.51
N LEU A 292 25.57 -5.75 -10.36
CA LEU A 292 26.84 -5.02 -10.46
C LEU A 292 27.85 -5.43 -9.39
N ASN A 293 27.38 -5.68 -8.16
CA ASN A 293 28.23 -6.19 -7.09
C ASN A 293 28.83 -7.57 -7.44
N TYR A 294 27.99 -8.48 -7.95
CA TYR A 294 28.46 -9.77 -8.44
C TYR A 294 29.51 -9.61 -9.56
N VAL A 295 29.23 -8.73 -10.54
CA VAL A 295 30.14 -8.42 -11.65
C VAL A 295 31.47 -7.83 -11.14
N LEU A 296 31.41 -6.88 -10.20
CA LEU A 296 32.56 -6.24 -9.60
C LEU A 296 33.47 -7.26 -8.91
N ILE A 297 32.89 -8.13 -8.06
CA ILE A 297 33.66 -9.17 -7.35
C ILE A 297 34.22 -10.23 -8.35
N SER A 298 33.44 -10.52 -9.40
CA SER A 298 33.88 -11.48 -10.44
C SER A 298 35.03 -10.92 -11.27
N ILE A 299 34.99 -9.67 -11.68
CA ILE A 299 36.07 -8.97 -12.40
C ILE A 299 37.28 -8.79 -11.48
N SER A 300 37.10 -8.51 -10.21
CA SER A 300 38.19 -8.40 -9.24
C SER A 300 38.94 -9.70 -9.08
N SER A 301 38.29 -10.85 -9.17
CA SER A 301 38.94 -12.17 -9.15
C SER A 301 39.68 -12.54 -10.44
N LEU A 302 39.58 -11.69 -11.47
CA LEU A 302 40.14 -11.97 -12.83
C LEU A 302 41.64 -12.14 -12.82
N SER A 303 42.37 -11.35 -12.03
CA SER A 303 43.82 -11.41 -11.91
C SER A 303 44.33 -12.80 -11.47
N TYR A 304 43.60 -13.47 -10.58
CA TYR A 304 43.89 -14.83 -10.14
C TYR A 304 43.50 -15.90 -11.16
N ARG A 305 42.37 -15.66 -11.83
CA ARG A 305 41.78 -16.65 -12.77
C ARG A 305 42.43 -16.59 -14.15
N ALA A 306 43.03 -15.45 -14.50
CA ALA A 306 43.68 -15.30 -15.79
C ALA A 306 44.73 -16.39 -16.02
N LYS A 307 45.52 -16.75 -15.00
CA LYS A 307 46.51 -17.82 -15.09
C LYS A 307 45.87 -19.19 -15.38
N SER A 308 44.76 -19.52 -14.69
CA SER A 308 44.01 -20.76 -14.91
C SER A 308 43.34 -20.78 -16.29
N VAL A 309 42.70 -19.69 -16.70
CA VAL A 309 42.10 -19.54 -18.03
C VAL A 309 43.15 -19.68 -19.14
N GLY A 310 44.33 -19.10 -18.92
CA GLY A 310 45.45 -19.24 -19.83
C GLY A 310 45.91 -20.66 -20.00
N VAL A 311 46.09 -21.41 -18.91
CA VAL A 311 46.42 -22.82 -18.95
C VAL A 311 45.38 -23.62 -19.73
N HIS A 312 44.10 -23.41 -19.50
CA HIS A 312 43.04 -24.06 -20.26
C HIS A 312 43.08 -23.72 -21.76
N LYS A 313 43.32 -22.45 -22.13
CA LYS A 313 43.49 -22.07 -23.56
C LYS A 313 44.74 -22.67 -24.20
N CYS A 314 45.87 -22.72 -23.47
CA CYS A 314 47.06 -23.38 -23.94
C CYS A 314 46.86 -24.91 -24.11
N SER A 315 45.95 -25.50 -23.30
CA SER A 315 45.54 -26.90 -23.42
C SER A 315 44.44 -27.13 -24.47
N GLY A 316 44.18 -26.16 -25.36
CA GLY A 316 43.27 -26.27 -26.49
C GLY A 316 41.81 -25.87 -26.19
N ALA A 317 41.50 -25.26 -25.04
CA ALA A 317 40.14 -24.79 -24.76
C ALA A 317 39.79 -23.58 -25.63
N SER A 318 38.66 -23.64 -26.34
CA SER A 318 38.11 -22.52 -27.12
C SER A 318 37.57 -21.40 -26.22
N GLY A 319 37.42 -20.20 -26.78
CA GLY A 319 36.74 -19.09 -26.08
C GLY A 319 35.30 -19.45 -25.63
N GLY A 320 34.61 -20.29 -26.42
CA GLY A 320 33.29 -20.82 -26.06
C GLY A 320 33.32 -21.75 -24.83
N THR A 321 34.36 -22.55 -24.68
CA THR A 321 34.54 -23.41 -23.51
C THR A 321 34.73 -22.57 -22.23
N VAL A 322 35.57 -21.53 -22.32
CA VAL A 322 35.77 -20.59 -21.18
C VAL A 322 34.49 -19.86 -20.83
N PHE A 323 33.74 -19.43 -21.83
CA PHE A 323 32.46 -18.79 -21.64
C PHE A 323 31.44 -19.71 -20.95
N SER A 324 31.31 -20.97 -21.42
CA SER A 324 30.37 -21.92 -20.80
C SER A 324 30.74 -22.27 -19.35
N MET A 325 32.05 -22.39 -19.04
CA MET A 325 32.51 -22.59 -17.67
C MET A 325 32.09 -21.43 -16.74
N PHE A 326 32.20 -20.21 -17.22
CA PHE A 326 31.80 -19.04 -16.44
C PHE A 326 30.27 -18.95 -16.26
N LEU A 327 29.48 -19.28 -17.29
CA LEU A 327 28.00 -19.36 -17.18
C LEU A 327 27.58 -20.45 -16.17
N LEU A 328 28.27 -21.60 -16.19
CA LEU A 328 27.98 -22.68 -15.24
C LEU A 328 28.31 -22.26 -13.80
N GLU A 329 29.43 -21.57 -13.59
CA GLU A 329 29.77 -20.99 -12.29
C GLU A 329 28.70 -19.99 -11.81
N THR A 330 28.29 -19.08 -12.69
CA THR A 330 27.22 -18.09 -12.38
C THR A 330 25.92 -18.80 -12.03
N GLY A 331 25.55 -19.85 -12.78
CA GLY A 331 24.36 -20.66 -12.48
C GLY A 331 24.41 -21.32 -11.11
N ILE A 332 25.55 -21.88 -10.71
CA ILE A 332 25.71 -22.48 -9.37
C ILE A 332 25.60 -21.42 -8.26
N ILE A 333 26.21 -20.25 -8.45
CA ILE A 333 26.14 -19.16 -7.47
C ILE A 333 24.69 -18.62 -7.34
N ILE A 334 23.98 -18.46 -8.47
CA ILE A 334 22.58 -18.04 -8.46
C ILE A 334 21.71 -19.11 -7.79
N ALA A 335 21.93 -20.40 -8.05
CA ALA A 335 21.22 -21.48 -7.38
C ALA A 335 21.44 -21.47 -5.85
N ALA A 336 22.68 -21.24 -5.41
CA ALA A 336 22.98 -21.07 -3.98
C ALA A 336 22.35 -19.81 -3.38
N ALA A 337 22.30 -18.70 -4.15
CA ALA A 337 21.62 -17.46 -3.74
C ALA A 337 20.09 -17.63 -3.65
N LEU A 338 19.48 -18.40 -4.57
CA LEU A 338 18.07 -18.76 -4.51
C LEU A 338 17.74 -19.62 -3.28
N LEU A 339 18.61 -20.59 -2.96
CA LEU A 339 18.45 -21.37 -1.74
C LEU A 339 18.50 -20.47 -0.49
N LEU A 340 19.45 -19.54 -0.44
CA LEU A 340 19.53 -18.56 0.65
C LEU A 340 18.29 -17.67 0.71
N MET A 341 17.79 -17.20 -0.44
CA MET A 341 16.54 -16.44 -0.54
C MET A 341 15.35 -17.21 0.07
N VAL A 342 15.18 -18.48 -0.31
CA VAL A 342 14.12 -19.33 0.24
C VAL A 342 14.27 -19.47 1.75
N LEU A 343 15.49 -19.71 2.25
CA LEU A 343 15.75 -19.78 3.68
C LEU A 343 15.40 -18.47 4.40
N ILE A 344 15.74 -17.31 3.85
CA ILE A 344 15.37 -16.01 4.41
C ILE A 344 13.86 -15.85 4.43
N MET A 345 13.17 -16.10 3.32
CA MET A 345 11.71 -15.96 3.23
C MET A 345 10.95 -16.87 4.20
N LEU A 346 11.42 -18.10 4.42
CA LEU A 346 10.79 -19.04 5.34
C LEU A 346 11.06 -18.70 6.81
N ASN A 347 12.29 -18.32 7.18
CA ASN A 347 12.64 -18.02 8.57
C ASN A 347 12.11 -16.65 9.05
N PHE A 348 11.93 -15.69 8.13
CA PHE A 348 11.43 -14.36 8.42
C PHE A 348 10.03 -14.13 7.82
N ARG A 349 9.25 -15.21 7.68
CA ARG A 349 7.96 -15.19 7.01
C ARG A 349 7.01 -14.15 7.61
N ASP A 350 6.79 -14.20 8.91
CA ASP A 350 5.84 -13.31 9.60
C ASP A 350 6.27 -11.84 9.46
N PHE A 351 7.56 -11.56 9.61
CA PHE A 351 8.11 -10.22 9.41
C PHE A 351 7.92 -9.72 7.96
N VAL A 352 8.11 -10.59 6.97
CA VAL A 352 7.90 -10.25 5.55
C VAL A 352 6.41 -10.00 5.28
N GLU A 353 5.52 -10.89 5.73
CA GLU A 353 4.08 -10.79 5.54
C GLU A 353 3.51 -9.53 6.21
N ASP A 354 3.94 -9.20 7.44
CA ASP A 354 3.59 -7.94 8.12
C ASP A 354 4.08 -6.70 7.39
N THR A 355 5.27 -6.78 6.80
CA THR A 355 5.88 -5.65 6.10
C THR A 355 5.18 -5.34 4.78
N VAL A 356 4.87 -6.37 3.99
CA VAL A 356 4.22 -6.21 2.68
C VAL A 356 2.69 -6.28 2.77
N VAL A 357 2.14 -6.61 3.95
CA VAL A 357 0.69 -6.72 4.23
C VAL A 357 -0.03 -7.68 3.27
N VAL A 358 0.67 -8.71 2.81
CA VAL A 358 0.14 -9.78 1.94
C VAL A 358 0.86 -11.08 2.28
N LYS A 359 0.14 -12.18 2.32
CA LYS A 359 0.72 -13.50 2.57
C LYS A 359 1.71 -13.90 1.48
N LEU A 360 2.81 -14.50 1.88
CA LEU A 360 3.88 -14.93 0.96
C LEU A 360 3.36 -15.96 -0.07
N SER A 361 2.44 -16.84 0.33
CA SER A 361 1.75 -17.77 -0.56
C SER A 361 0.94 -17.07 -1.65
N THR A 362 0.33 -15.94 -1.34
CA THR A 362 -0.41 -15.12 -2.31
C THR A 362 0.52 -14.38 -3.26
N LEU A 363 1.64 -13.84 -2.75
CA LEU A 363 2.63 -13.13 -3.59
C LEU A 363 3.31 -14.07 -4.60
N LEU A 364 3.64 -15.29 -4.18
CA LEU A 364 4.34 -16.30 -4.98
C LEU A 364 3.39 -17.36 -5.55
N ALA A 365 2.12 -17.02 -5.72
CA ALA A 365 1.12 -17.91 -6.30
C ALA A 365 1.57 -18.41 -7.70
N PRO A 366 1.15 -19.64 -8.12
CA PRO A 366 1.56 -20.22 -9.41
C PRO A 366 1.34 -19.32 -10.61
N GLU A 367 0.28 -18.53 -10.62
CA GLU A 367 -0.05 -17.58 -11.71
C GLU A 367 0.99 -16.46 -11.84
N ARG A 368 1.78 -16.19 -10.79
CA ARG A 368 2.81 -15.14 -10.73
C ARG A 368 4.23 -15.66 -10.69
N ILE A 369 4.44 -16.96 -10.88
CA ILE A 369 5.78 -17.59 -10.87
C ILE A 369 6.70 -17.02 -11.96
N TRP A 370 6.14 -16.42 -13.00
CA TRP A 370 6.91 -15.74 -14.05
C TRP A 370 7.74 -14.57 -13.50
N VAL A 371 7.33 -13.95 -12.38
CA VAL A 371 8.05 -12.82 -11.75
C VAL A 371 9.43 -13.28 -11.23
N PRO A 372 9.54 -14.22 -10.29
CA PRO A 372 10.84 -14.71 -9.85
C PRO A 372 11.68 -15.29 -11.00
N LEU A 373 11.05 -15.96 -11.98
CA LEU A 373 11.77 -16.49 -13.15
C LEU A 373 12.35 -15.35 -14.00
N SER A 374 11.62 -14.28 -14.22
CA SER A 374 12.10 -13.09 -14.98
C SER A 374 13.26 -12.39 -14.27
N VAL A 375 13.17 -12.23 -12.94
CA VAL A 375 14.22 -11.62 -12.12
C VAL A 375 15.50 -12.46 -12.17
N VAL A 376 15.40 -13.78 -12.02
CA VAL A 376 16.53 -14.71 -12.09
C VAL A 376 17.15 -14.71 -13.50
N LEU A 377 16.33 -14.72 -14.54
CA LEU A 377 16.80 -14.67 -15.93
C LEU A 377 17.57 -13.36 -16.21
N LEU A 378 17.02 -12.23 -15.80
CA LEU A 378 17.67 -10.93 -15.95
C LEU A 378 19.02 -10.89 -15.21
N LEU A 379 19.06 -11.38 -13.97
CA LEU A 379 20.27 -11.48 -13.19
C LEU A 379 21.31 -12.40 -13.87
N PHE A 380 20.90 -13.53 -14.41
CA PHE A 380 21.77 -14.46 -15.13
C PHE A 380 22.36 -13.81 -16.39
N ILE A 381 21.55 -13.04 -17.14
CA ILE A 381 22.02 -12.32 -18.32
C ILE A 381 23.04 -11.24 -17.93
N VAL A 382 22.72 -10.38 -16.99
CA VAL A 382 23.57 -9.25 -16.59
C VAL A 382 24.84 -9.76 -15.84
N GLY A 383 24.67 -10.66 -14.89
CA GLY A 383 25.76 -11.18 -14.07
C GLY A 383 26.62 -12.27 -14.76
N GLY A 384 26.02 -13.06 -15.64
CA GLY A 384 26.71 -14.19 -16.30
C GLY A 384 27.21 -13.87 -17.69
N VAL A 385 26.33 -13.46 -18.59
CA VAL A 385 26.66 -13.32 -20.03
C VAL A 385 27.65 -12.17 -20.26
N LEU A 386 27.46 -11.04 -19.59
CA LEU A 386 28.28 -9.85 -19.81
C LEU A 386 29.74 -10.05 -19.34
N PRO A 387 29.99 -10.47 -18.08
CA PRO A 387 31.35 -10.78 -17.63
C PRO A 387 31.93 -12.02 -18.35
N GLY A 388 31.12 -13.04 -18.61
CA GLY A 388 31.55 -14.24 -19.31
C GLY A 388 32.15 -13.97 -20.70
N ARG A 389 31.54 -13.03 -21.46
CA ARG A 389 32.09 -12.57 -22.74
C ARG A 389 33.42 -11.85 -22.58
N LEU A 390 33.57 -11.05 -21.51
CA LEU A 390 34.85 -10.37 -21.21
C LEU A 390 35.97 -11.41 -20.90
N PHE A 391 35.66 -12.40 -20.07
CA PHE A 391 36.60 -13.49 -19.76
C PHE A 391 37.02 -14.31 -21.00
N ALA A 392 36.07 -14.64 -21.85
CA ALA A 392 36.33 -15.41 -23.07
C ALA A 392 37.27 -14.69 -24.05
N ARG A 393 37.29 -13.37 -24.07
CA ARG A 393 38.07 -12.52 -24.97
C ARG A 393 39.53 -12.27 -24.51
N ILE A 394 39.93 -12.67 -23.29
CA ILE A 394 41.30 -12.45 -22.79
C ILE A 394 42.29 -13.19 -23.65
N PRO A 395 43.31 -12.50 -24.26
CA PRO A 395 44.32 -13.13 -25.10
C PRO A 395 45.32 -13.93 -24.23
N VAL A 396 45.74 -15.07 -24.73
CA VAL A 396 46.71 -15.97 -24.03
C VAL A 396 48.03 -15.23 -23.74
N SER A 397 48.50 -14.37 -24.65
CA SER A 397 49.71 -13.59 -24.48
C SER A 397 49.71 -12.62 -23.30
N GLN A 398 48.56 -12.15 -22.90
CA GLN A 398 48.42 -11.25 -21.73
C GLN A 398 48.34 -12.01 -20.40
N VAL A 399 48.04 -13.29 -20.44
CA VAL A 399 47.93 -14.14 -19.24
C VAL A 399 49.28 -14.36 -18.58
N PHE A 400 50.34 -14.49 -19.36
CA PHE A 400 51.71 -14.74 -18.89
C PHE A 400 52.47 -13.42 -18.57
N ARG A 401 52.01 -12.28 -19.09
CA ARG A 401 52.56 -10.94 -18.77
C ARG A 401 51.67 -10.23 -17.77
N ARG A 402 51.49 -10.70 -16.54
CA ARG A 402 50.62 -10.08 -15.52
C ARG A 402 49.53 -9.20 -16.15
N TYR A 403 48.32 -9.75 -16.30
CA TYR A 403 47.13 -9.03 -16.84
C TYR A 403 46.95 -7.74 -16.02
N THR A 404 47.32 -6.61 -16.60
CA THR A 404 46.99 -5.29 -16.07
C THR A 404 45.79 -4.80 -16.83
N GLU A 405 44.71 -4.57 -16.09
CA GLU A 405 43.53 -3.89 -16.64
C GLU A 405 43.98 -2.54 -17.24
N GLY A 406 43.68 -2.30 -18.51
CA GLY A 406 44.10 -1.08 -19.20
C GLY A 406 43.65 0.18 -18.45
N LYS A 407 44.18 1.37 -18.77
CA LYS A 407 43.91 2.68 -18.11
C LYS A 407 42.43 3.03 -17.96
N LYS A 408 41.49 2.35 -18.67
CA LYS A 408 40.01 2.49 -18.56
C LYS A 408 39.42 1.24 -17.85
N GLY A 409 39.67 1.10 -16.56
CA GLY A 409 39.10 -0.02 -15.78
C GLY A 409 37.61 0.12 -15.55
N TRP A 410 36.83 -0.98 -15.72
CA TRP A 410 35.39 -1.06 -15.49
C TRP A 410 34.99 -0.90 -14.01
N LYS A 411 35.91 -1.09 -13.08
CA LYS A 411 35.62 -1.10 -11.63
C LYS A 411 35.11 0.24 -11.11
N ARG A 412 35.71 1.37 -11.55
CA ARG A 412 35.30 2.72 -11.08
C ARG A 412 33.88 3.10 -11.48
N PRO A 413 33.43 2.91 -12.75
CA PRO A 413 32.03 3.11 -13.12
C PRO A 413 31.05 2.25 -12.35
N LEU A 414 31.39 0.99 -12.08
CA LEU A 414 30.53 0.09 -11.30
C LEU A 414 30.36 0.58 -9.86
N LEU A 415 31.45 0.98 -9.20
CA LEU A 415 31.40 1.60 -7.87
C LEU A 415 30.61 2.90 -7.86
N PHE A 416 30.79 3.74 -8.89
CA PHE A 416 30.06 4.99 -9.02
C PHE A 416 28.53 4.76 -8.99
N VAL A 417 28.03 3.81 -9.80
CA VAL A 417 26.60 3.48 -9.85
C VAL A 417 26.13 2.90 -8.51
N GLN A 418 26.94 2.07 -7.83
CA GLN A 418 26.58 1.53 -6.51
C GLN A 418 26.47 2.63 -5.46
N PHE A 419 27.43 3.56 -5.39
CA PHE A 419 27.37 4.66 -4.43
C PHE A 419 26.21 5.62 -4.71
N ALA A 420 25.96 5.92 -5.99
CA ALA A 420 24.82 6.73 -6.39
C ALA A 420 23.48 6.07 -6.01
N GLY A 421 23.34 4.77 -6.23
CA GLY A 421 22.15 4.01 -5.88
C GLY A 421 21.88 3.97 -4.38
N VAL A 422 22.92 3.75 -3.56
CA VAL A 422 22.76 3.78 -2.09
C VAL A 422 22.42 5.17 -1.58
N ALA A 423 23.04 6.21 -2.10
CA ALA A 423 22.74 7.59 -1.73
C ALA A 423 21.30 7.97 -2.14
N PHE A 424 20.85 7.52 -3.32
CA PHE A 424 19.48 7.68 -3.78
C PHE A 424 18.48 7.10 -2.80
N ILE A 425 18.66 5.82 -2.44
CA ILE A 425 17.70 5.14 -1.55
C ILE A 425 17.76 5.67 -0.11
N SER A 426 18.96 6.05 0.38
CA SER A 426 19.12 6.67 1.69
C SER A 426 18.39 8.02 1.76
N GLY A 427 18.49 8.82 0.71
CA GLY A 427 17.78 10.10 0.58
C GLY A 427 16.26 9.90 0.51
N LEU A 428 15.79 8.91 -0.24
CA LEU A 428 14.37 8.56 -0.31
C LEU A 428 13.85 8.13 1.07
N MET A 429 14.57 7.22 1.74
CA MET A 429 14.20 6.69 3.05
C MET A 429 14.08 7.80 4.12
N CYS A 430 15.04 8.74 4.17
CA CYS A 430 15.02 9.82 5.14
C CYS A 430 13.74 10.66 5.04
N VAL A 431 13.32 11.02 3.84
CA VAL A 431 12.11 11.83 3.62
C VAL A 431 10.84 11.02 3.91
N VAL A 432 10.76 9.78 3.40
CA VAL A 432 9.61 8.90 3.64
C VAL A 432 9.40 8.66 5.14
N MET A 433 10.47 8.38 5.89
CA MET A 433 10.40 8.19 7.33
C MET A 433 9.96 9.47 8.05
N SER A 434 10.52 10.61 7.66
CA SER A 434 10.19 11.90 8.27
C SER A 434 8.74 12.30 8.02
N GLN A 435 8.24 12.13 6.79
CA GLN A 435 6.84 12.42 6.44
C GLN A 435 5.87 11.49 7.20
N TYR A 436 6.18 10.20 7.27
CA TYR A 436 5.35 9.26 8.03
C TYR A 436 5.26 9.63 9.51
N GLN A 437 6.40 9.98 10.13
CA GLN A 437 6.41 10.44 11.53
C GLN A 437 5.68 11.76 11.72
N TYR A 438 5.81 12.67 10.76
CA TYR A 438 5.10 13.94 10.78
C TYR A 438 3.60 13.75 10.77
N VAL A 439 3.08 12.92 9.84
CA VAL A 439 1.64 12.63 9.73
C VAL A 439 1.09 12.01 11.03
N LEU A 440 1.84 11.11 11.68
CA LEU A 440 1.38 10.46 12.91
C LEU A 440 1.46 11.37 14.16
N LYS A 441 2.33 12.39 14.15
CA LYS A 441 2.57 13.26 15.31
C LYS A 441 1.91 14.63 15.20
N LYS A 442 1.45 15.00 13.99
CA LYS A 442 0.83 16.29 13.77
C LYS A 442 -0.45 16.42 14.58
N ASP A 443 -0.69 17.62 15.10
CA ASP A 443 -1.95 17.98 15.74
C ASP A 443 -3.09 17.89 14.71
N MET A 444 -4.03 17.02 14.98
CA MET A 444 -5.21 16.80 14.15
C MET A 444 -6.35 17.77 14.48
N GLY A 445 -6.15 18.66 15.47
CA GLY A 445 -7.24 19.49 16.03
C GLY A 445 -8.15 18.72 16.99
N TYR A 446 -7.79 17.45 17.29
CA TYR A 446 -8.42 16.60 18.30
C TYR A 446 -7.43 15.59 18.87
N ASN A 447 -7.76 15.01 20.03
CA ASN A 447 -6.91 14.06 20.74
C ASN A 447 -7.47 12.62 20.61
N PRO A 448 -6.89 11.75 19.75
CA PRO A 448 -7.36 10.38 19.54
C PRO A 448 -6.94 9.41 20.66
N LYS A 449 -6.06 9.83 21.58
CA LYS A 449 -5.47 8.95 22.59
C LYS A 449 -6.52 8.47 23.59
N GLN A 450 -6.38 7.23 24.00
CA GLN A 450 -7.24 6.60 25.02
C GLN A 450 -8.73 6.54 24.61
N ILE A 451 -9.08 6.72 23.35
CA ILE A 451 -10.46 6.62 22.88
C ILE A 451 -10.70 5.23 22.28
N ALA A 452 -11.71 4.56 22.79
CA ALA A 452 -12.30 3.36 22.23
C ALA A 452 -13.56 3.73 21.42
N ILE A 453 -13.76 3.10 20.28
CA ILE A 453 -14.89 3.37 19.38
C ILE A 453 -15.62 2.07 19.10
N GLY A 454 -16.94 2.08 19.28
CA GLY A 454 -17.86 0.99 18.94
C GLY A 454 -19.13 1.54 18.30
N ASN A 455 -19.82 0.75 17.52
CA ASN A 455 -21.13 1.10 16.96
C ASN A 455 -22.23 0.45 17.77
N ALA A 456 -23.24 1.22 18.14
CA ALA A 456 -24.36 0.74 18.94
C ALA A 456 -25.66 1.45 18.58
N TYR A 457 -26.75 0.70 18.56
CA TYR A 457 -28.06 1.22 18.23
C TYR A 457 -29.07 0.72 19.27
N TRP A 458 -29.79 1.65 19.87
CA TRP A 458 -30.87 1.38 20.83
C TRP A 458 -32.17 1.96 20.31
N ASP A 459 -33.25 1.20 20.41
CA ASP A 459 -34.51 1.49 19.72
C ASP A 459 -35.24 2.72 20.27
N ASN A 460 -35.20 2.96 21.58
CA ASN A 460 -35.94 3.99 22.23
C ASN A 460 -35.09 4.88 23.15
N GLU A 461 -35.64 6.01 23.56
CA GLU A 461 -34.94 7.02 24.38
C GLU A 461 -34.54 6.47 25.75
N ALA A 462 -35.40 5.68 26.39
CA ALA A 462 -35.09 5.10 27.71
C ALA A 462 -33.90 4.14 27.67
N THR A 463 -33.82 3.29 26.63
CA THR A 463 -32.66 2.38 26.44
C THR A 463 -31.37 3.14 26.10
N ARG A 464 -31.47 4.24 25.35
CA ARG A 464 -30.34 5.14 25.05
C ARG A 464 -29.77 5.80 26.28
N ASP A 465 -30.66 6.33 27.15
CA ASP A 465 -30.27 6.95 28.39
C ASP A 465 -29.68 5.93 29.38
N ALA A 466 -30.27 4.74 29.48
CA ALA A 466 -29.74 3.67 30.30
C ALA A 466 -28.33 3.25 29.84
N ALA A 467 -28.12 3.11 28.54
CA ALA A 467 -26.81 2.80 27.96
C ALA A 467 -25.78 3.91 28.24
N TYR A 468 -26.15 5.18 28.09
CA TYR A 468 -25.29 6.29 28.43
C TYR A 468 -24.86 6.28 29.89
N GLN A 469 -25.80 6.03 30.81
CA GLN A 469 -25.51 5.92 32.26
C GLN A 469 -24.65 4.70 32.58
N PHE A 470 -24.88 3.56 31.90
CA PHE A 470 -24.03 2.37 32.02
C PHE A 470 -22.55 2.72 31.73
N PHE A 471 -22.26 3.27 30.55
CA PHE A 471 -20.88 3.60 30.18
C PHE A 471 -20.27 4.63 31.15
N LYS A 472 -21.03 5.64 31.55
CA LYS A 472 -20.59 6.67 32.48
C LYS A 472 -20.33 6.14 33.89
N GLY A 473 -21.01 5.08 34.27
CA GLY A 473 -20.87 4.42 35.58
C GLY A 473 -19.63 3.52 35.72
N LEU A 474 -18.99 3.15 34.62
CA LEU A 474 -17.83 2.27 34.63
C LEU A 474 -16.60 2.98 35.25
N PRO A 475 -15.93 2.39 36.25
CA PRO A 475 -14.87 3.07 37.02
C PRO A 475 -13.62 3.42 36.19
N TYR A 476 -13.38 2.73 35.11
CA TYR A 476 -12.24 2.92 34.21
C TYR A 476 -12.59 3.82 33.01
N VAL A 477 -13.83 4.31 32.90
CA VAL A 477 -14.26 5.28 31.90
C VAL A 477 -14.05 6.70 32.45
N GLU A 478 -13.46 7.57 31.64
CA GLU A 478 -13.27 8.99 31.96
C GLU A 478 -14.38 9.84 31.36
N ALA A 479 -14.74 9.57 30.10
CA ALA A 479 -15.81 10.29 29.39
C ALA A 479 -16.43 9.37 28.34
N VAL A 480 -17.71 9.63 28.01
CA VAL A 480 -18.45 8.93 26.96
C VAL A 480 -19.30 9.93 26.15
N SER A 481 -19.35 9.73 24.85
CA SER A 481 -20.21 10.49 23.94
C SER A 481 -20.56 9.69 22.69
N SER A 482 -21.43 10.21 21.84
CA SER A 482 -21.74 9.58 20.55
C SER A 482 -21.95 10.60 19.42
N ALA A 483 -21.67 10.14 18.20
CA ALA A 483 -21.91 10.85 16.97
C ALA A 483 -22.28 9.86 15.86
N ASN A 484 -22.79 10.35 14.72
CA ASN A 484 -23.03 9.41 13.61
C ASN A 484 -21.75 8.91 12.95
N SER A 485 -20.66 9.64 13.09
CA SER A 485 -19.35 9.27 12.54
C SER A 485 -18.20 9.88 13.34
N THR A 486 -16.99 9.51 12.98
CA THR A 486 -15.74 9.94 13.60
C THR A 486 -14.81 10.51 12.51
N PRO A 487 -13.96 11.50 12.81
CA PRO A 487 -12.91 11.91 11.87
C PRO A 487 -12.12 10.72 11.32
N ILE A 488 -11.69 10.79 10.07
CA ILE A 488 -10.97 9.73 9.33
C ILE A 488 -11.82 8.47 9.02
N SER A 489 -12.97 8.29 9.66
CA SER A 489 -13.88 7.15 9.38
C SER A 489 -14.93 7.47 8.30
N GLY A 490 -14.93 8.68 7.80
CA GLY A 490 -15.83 9.18 6.77
C GLY A 490 -17.09 9.86 7.33
N TYR A 491 -17.27 11.12 6.99
CA TYR A 491 -18.52 11.86 7.18
C TYR A 491 -19.29 11.88 5.87
N SER A 492 -20.62 11.96 5.96
CA SER A 492 -21.47 12.16 4.79
C SER A 492 -21.21 13.51 4.11
N GLY A 493 -21.49 13.61 2.83
CA GLY A 493 -21.52 14.87 2.12
C GLY A 493 -22.90 15.55 2.27
N SER A 494 -22.93 16.86 2.38
CA SER A 494 -24.17 17.66 2.29
C SER A 494 -23.94 18.87 1.42
N MET A 495 -24.93 19.19 0.57
CA MET A 495 -24.90 20.38 -0.27
C MET A 495 -25.45 21.59 0.51
N ILE A 496 -24.70 22.68 0.53
CA ILE A 496 -25.09 23.93 1.15
C ILE A 496 -25.71 24.83 0.09
N HIS A 497 -26.86 25.42 0.42
CA HIS A 497 -27.61 26.29 -0.48
C HIS A 497 -27.67 27.72 0.06
N SER A 498 -27.87 28.66 -0.86
CA SER A 498 -28.26 30.04 -0.50
C SER A 498 -29.74 30.09 -0.05
N GLU A 499 -30.15 31.18 0.53
CA GLU A 499 -31.57 31.44 0.85
C GLU A 499 -32.51 31.34 -0.39
N SER A 500 -31.99 31.62 -1.58
CA SER A 500 -32.72 31.47 -2.85
C SER A 500 -32.75 30.04 -3.40
N GLY A 501 -32.19 29.04 -2.68
CA GLY A 501 -32.10 27.64 -3.11
C GLY A 501 -30.96 27.33 -4.06
N GLN A 502 -30.05 28.28 -4.34
CA GLN A 502 -28.90 28.01 -5.22
C GLN A 502 -27.82 27.25 -4.48
N ALA A 503 -27.32 26.14 -5.04
CA ALA A 503 -26.21 25.39 -4.50
C ALA A 503 -24.92 26.25 -4.43
N LEU A 504 -24.25 26.25 -3.27
CA LEU A 504 -23.06 27.03 -3.01
C LEU A 504 -21.80 26.15 -3.06
N PHE A 505 -21.71 25.13 -2.21
CA PHE A 505 -20.60 24.17 -2.12
C PHE A 505 -21.04 22.92 -1.37
N SER A 506 -20.27 21.85 -1.52
CA SER A 506 -20.42 20.62 -0.73
C SER A 506 -19.56 20.70 0.54
N CYS A 507 -20.09 20.23 1.67
CA CYS A 507 -19.35 20.12 2.93
C CYS A 507 -19.45 18.70 3.49
N ARG A 508 -18.57 18.36 4.42
CA ARG A 508 -18.71 17.14 5.24
C ARG A 508 -19.70 17.40 6.36
N SER A 509 -20.57 16.45 6.62
CA SER A 509 -21.65 16.61 7.58
C SER A 509 -21.73 15.47 8.58
N SER A 510 -22.00 15.83 9.84
CA SER A 510 -22.45 14.93 10.89
C SER A 510 -23.95 15.14 11.12
N TYR A 511 -24.77 14.15 10.79
CA TYR A 511 -26.23 14.23 10.94
C TYR A 511 -26.67 14.33 12.40
N PHE A 512 -25.83 13.87 13.33
CA PHE A 512 -25.98 14.16 14.75
C PHE A 512 -24.63 14.10 15.46
N MET A 513 -24.49 14.94 16.47
CA MET A 513 -23.33 15.01 17.36
C MET A 513 -23.81 15.48 18.72
N ARG A 514 -23.50 14.71 19.76
CA ARG A 514 -23.82 15.12 21.13
C ARG A 514 -23.00 16.34 21.56
N GLU A 515 -23.55 17.15 22.47
CA GLU A 515 -22.88 18.37 22.94
C GLU A 515 -21.54 18.11 23.66
N ASP A 516 -21.36 16.93 24.23
CA ASP A 516 -20.15 16.50 24.96
C ASP A 516 -19.08 15.88 24.05
N PHE A 517 -19.40 15.61 22.78
CA PHE A 517 -18.47 14.96 21.84
C PHE A 517 -17.19 15.78 21.58
N PRO A 518 -17.20 17.09 21.30
CA PRO A 518 -15.96 17.85 21.09
C PRO A 518 -15.08 17.89 22.32
N ALA A 519 -15.66 17.96 23.53
CA ALA A 519 -14.90 17.93 24.78
C ALA A 519 -14.21 16.57 24.96
N LEU A 520 -14.93 15.46 24.69
CA LEU A 520 -14.35 14.11 24.70
C LEU A 520 -13.21 13.99 23.68
N MET A 521 -13.41 14.51 22.48
CA MET A 521 -12.40 14.46 21.41
C MET A 521 -11.26 15.48 21.61
N GLY A 522 -11.36 16.43 22.56
CA GLY A 522 -10.39 17.51 22.72
C GLY A 522 -10.44 18.55 21.60
N MET A 523 -11.57 18.67 20.89
CA MET A 523 -11.79 19.68 19.88
C MET A 523 -12.05 21.05 20.55
N THR A 524 -11.57 22.12 19.94
CA THR A 524 -11.67 23.46 20.49
C THR A 524 -12.81 24.24 19.84
N MET A 525 -13.72 24.79 20.66
CA MET A 525 -14.69 25.80 20.21
C MET A 525 -13.97 27.13 19.99
N LYS A 526 -14.20 27.78 18.85
CA LYS A 526 -13.71 29.14 18.58
C LYS A 526 -14.67 30.20 19.12
N THR A 527 -15.96 30.03 18.84
CA THR A 527 -17.02 30.94 19.31
C THR A 527 -18.31 30.16 19.56
N GLY A 528 -19.20 30.70 20.40
CA GLY A 528 -20.53 30.14 20.68
C GLY A 528 -20.50 28.89 21.57
N ARG A 529 -21.43 27.98 21.32
CA ARG A 529 -21.64 26.72 22.06
C ARG A 529 -21.92 25.56 21.10
N MET A 530 -21.90 24.34 21.62
CA MET A 530 -22.36 23.17 20.87
C MET A 530 -23.86 23.19 20.62
N ALA A 531 -24.25 22.63 19.49
CA ALA A 531 -25.64 22.40 19.13
C ALA A 531 -26.26 21.34 20.04
N ARG A 532 -27.46 21.60 20.52
CA ARG A 532 -28.23 20.72 21.43
C ARG A 532 -29.42 20.07 20.75
N ASP A 533 -30.04 20.81 19.86
CA ASP A 533 -31.27 20.42 19.20
C ASP A 533 -31.05 20.19 17.70
N LYS A 534 -31.96 19.45 17.07
CA LYS A 534 -31.87 19.06 15.66
C LYS A 534 -31.87 20.25 14.68
N GLU A 535 -32.41 21.40 15.11
CA GLU A 535 -32.50 22.65 14.32
C GLU A 535 -31.23 23.50 14.48
N GLU A 536 -30.37 23.15 15.41
CA GLU A 536 -29.10 23.83 15.66
C GLU A 536 -27.95 23.11 14.99
N VAL A 537 -26.98 23.90 14.51
CA VAL A 537 -25.75 23.38 13.93
C VAL A 537 -24.52 24.11 14.47
N VAL A 538 -23.40 23.40 14.43
CA VAL A 538 -22.04 23.96 14.55
C VAL A 538 -21.33 23.79 13.23
N VAL A 539 -20.45 24.74 12.90
CA VAL A 539 -19.62 24.72 11.69
C VAL A 539 -18.15 24.88 12.07
N ASN A 540 -17.21 24.51 11.17
CA ASN A 540 -15.80 24.79 11.39
C ASN A 540 -15.35 26.12 10.75
N GLU A 541 -14.07 26.48 10.92
CA GLU A 541 -13.52 27.74 10.38
C GLU A 541 -13.57 27.76 8.85
N THR A 542 -13.15 26.68 8.19
CA THR A 542 -13.19 26.54 6.73
C THR A 542 -14.61 26.74 6.17
N PHE A 543 -15.65 26.23 6.84
CA PHE A 543 -17.03 26.46 6.43
C PHE A 543 -17.40 27.95 6.47
N ALA A 544 -17.05 28.63 7.57
CA ALA A 544 -17.33 30.06 7.73
C ALA A 544 -16.57 30.92 6.71
N GLU A 545 -15.35 30.53 6.35
CA GLU A 545 -14.57 31.17 5.30
C GLU A 545 -15.22 31.02 3.92
N MET A 546 -15.69 29.81 3.57
CA MET A 546 -16.40 29.57 2.30
C MET A 546 -17.71 30.36 2.20
N MET A 547 -18.42 30.52 3.33
CA MET A 547 -19.61 31.39 3.43
C MET A 547 -19.30 32.90 3.48
N ARG A 548 -18.01 33.25 3.61
CA ARG A 548 -17.53 34.64 3.75
C ARG A 548 -18.16 35.39 4.94
N TRP A 549 -18.37 34.70 6.06
CA TRP A 549 -19.00 35.29 7.25
C TRP A 549 -18.04 36.10 8.14
N GLY A 550 -16.71 35.96 7.94
CA GLY A 550 -15.71 36.54 8.83
C GLY A 550 -15.87 36.02 10.26
N ASP A 551 -15.84 36.93 11.26
CA ASP A 551 -15.97 36.54 12.68
C ASP A 551 -17.45 36.49 13.16
N ASP A 552 -18.39 36.92 12.34
CA ASP A 552 -19.84 36.93 12.68
C ASP A 552 -20.50 35.63 12.21
N VAL A 553 -20.27 34.55 12.91
CA VAL A 553 -20.73 33.20 12.55
C VAL A 553 -21.96 32.76 13.34
N VAL A 554 -21.99 33.07 14.64
CA VAL A 554 -23.10 32.64 15.52
C VAL A 554 -24.36 33.43 15.24
N GLY A 555 -25.48 32.73 15.08
CA GLY A 555 -26.77 33.32 14.74
C GLY A 555 -27.10 33.31 13.25
N ARG A 556 -26.12 33.01 12.39
CA ARG A 556 -26.35 32.84 10.95
C ARG A 556 -27.21 31.61 10.65
N THR A 557 -27.78 31.60 9.47
CA THR A 557 -28.64 30.52 8.98
C THR A 557 -27.94 29.73 7.86
N VAL A 558 -28.12 28.41 7.90
CA VAL A 558 -27.63 27.48 6.88
C VAL A 558 -28.80 26.73 6.25
N TYR A 559 -28.78 26.61 4.94
CA TYR A 559 -29.78 25.89 4.16
C TYR A 559 -29.13 24.64 3.57
N THR A 560 -29.62 23.46 3.92
CA THR A 560 -29.11 22.18 3.40
C THR A 560 -30.22 21.12 3.43
N GLU A 561 -30.28 20.28 2.40
CA GLU A 561 -31.25 19.18 2.29
C GLU A 561 -32.70 19.61 2.51
N GLY A 562 -33.09 20.78 1.98
CA GLY A 562 -34.43 21.32 2.12
C GLY A 562 -34.78 21.83 3.52
N ASN A 563 -33.83 21.80 4.46
CA ASN A 563 -34.03 22.25 5.84
C ASN A 563 -33.22 23.52 6.15
N THR A 564 -33.68 24.24 7.17
CA THR A 564 -33.03 25.46 7.66
C THR A 564 -32.50 25.24 9.05
N PHE A 565 -31.21 25.58 9.27
CA PHE A 565 -30.54 25.38 10.55
C PHE A 565 -29.94 26.69 11.07
N LYS A 566 -29.99 26.88 12.39
CA LYS A 566 -29.35 28.00 13.07
C LYS A 566 -27.94 27.64 13.52
N VAL A 567 -26.94 28.43 13.14
CA VAL A 567 -25.57 28.27 13.63
C VAL A 567 -25.47 28.80 15.05
N VAL A 568 -25.09 27.94 15.99
CA VAL A 568 -24.96 28.29 17.42
C VAL A 568 -23.51 28.27 17.91
N GLY A 569 -22.58 27.79 17.09
CA GLY A 569 -21.17 27.79 17.43
C GLY A 569 -20.26 27.48 16.25
N GLN A 570 -19.00 27.78 16.46
CA GLN A 570 -17.92 27.52 15.50
C GLN A 570 -16.79 26.73 16.19
N LEU A 571 -16.44 25.60 15.60
CA LEU A 571 -15.26 24.81 15.95
C LEU A 571 -14.03 25.35 15.25
N LYS A 572 -12.85 25.24 15.86
CA LYS A 572 -11.60 25.35 15.12
C LYS A 572 -11.52 24.24 14.10
N ASP A 573 -10.75 24.46 13.04
CA ASP A 573 -10.51 23.41 12.06
C ASP A 573 -9.83 22.20 12.66
N PHE A 574 -10.26 21.03 12.24
CA PHE A 574 -9.69 19.74 12.60
C PHE A 574 -9.57 18.86 11.36
N GLN A 575 -8.73 17.83 11.43
CA GLN A 575 -8.53 16.92 10.31
C GLN A 575 -9.73 15.98 10.17
N ILE A 576 -10.51 16.18 9.13
CA ILE A 576 -11.75 15.43 8.87
C ILE A 576 -11.44 14.09 8.18
N GLU A 577 -10.52 14.14 7.20
CA GLU A 577 -10.04 12.98 6.48
C GLU A 577 -8.52 12.81 6.69
N SER A 578 -7.86 11.97 5.90
CA SER A 578 -6.41 11.80 6.02
C SER A 578 -5.66 13.08 5.64
N PHE A 579 -4.40 13.23 6.07
CA PHE A 579 -3.54 14.36 5.68
C PHE A 579 -3.17 14.41 4.17
N ARG A 580 -3.79 13.55 3.37
CA ARG A 580 -3.74 13.63 1.90
C ARG A 580 -4.71 14.68 1.36
N THR A 581 -5.80 14.94 2.10
CA THR A 581 -6.82 15.92 1.74
C THR A 581 -6.59 17.25 2.45
N GLU A 582 -6.96 18.34 1.78
CA GLU A 582 -6.96 19.67 2.37
C GLU A 582 -8.01 19.79 3.47
N LYS A 583 -7.98 20.90 4.23
CA LYS A 583 -9.02 21.22 5.19
C LYS A 583 -10.37 21.36 4.47
N MET A 584 -11.39 20.75 5.05
CA MET A 584 -12.72 20.68 4.44
C MET A 584 -13.74 21.45 5.27
N PRO A 585 -14.75 22.06 4.63
CA PRO A 585 -15.88 22.64 5.34
C PRO A 585 -16.67 21.53 6.04
N PHE A 586 -17.07 21.78 7.29
CA PHE A 586 -17.78 20.82 8.13
C PHE A 586 -18.98 21.44 8.83
N ILE A 587 -20.06 20.67 8.91
CA ILE A 587 -21.27 21.01 9.64
C ILE A 587 -21.71 19.81 10.51
N ALA A 588 -22.14 20.06 11.75
CA ALA A 588 -22.74 19.03 12.59
C ALA A 588 -24.04 19.51 13.22
N ARG A 589 -25.07 18.65 13.17
CA ARG A 589 -26.38 18.90 13.80
C ARG A 589 -26.34 18.44 15.26
N GLY A 590 -27.00 19.16 16.14
CA GLY A 590 -27.14 18.80 17.54
C GLY A 590 -28.04 17.59 17.75
N ASN A 591 -27.70 16.75 18.75
CA ASN A 591 -28.56 15.67 19.20
C ASN A 591 -28.26 15.33 20.67
N LYS A 592 -29.32 15.14 21.47
CA LYS A 592 -29.22 14.71 22.87
C LYS A 592 -29.16 13.20 23.02
N ASN A 593 -29.65 12.46 22.03
CA ASN A 593 -29.75 11.01 22.09
C ASN A 593 -28.36 10.34 22.01
N PHE A 594 -28.24 9.19 22.65
CA PHE A 594 -27.03 8.38 22.68
C PHE A 594 -27.19 7.14 21.77
N TYR A 595 -26.63 7.18 20.57
CA TYR A 595 -26.65 6.08 19.60
C TYR A 595 -25.62 6.32 18.49
N GLY A 596 -25.46 5.34 17.61
CA GLY A 596 -24.53 5.39 16.48
C GLY A 596 -23.11 5.01 16.86
N THR A 597 -22.14 5.83 16.50
CA THR A 597 -20.74 5.59 16.90
C THR A 597 -20.52 6.11 18.31
N VAL A 598 -20.34 5.17 19.23
CA VAL A 598 -20.06 5.44 20.65
C VAL A 598 -18.56 5.61 20.83
N HIS A 599 -18.20 6.69 21.53
CA HIS A 599 -16.83 7.05 21.84
C HIS A 599 -16.64 7.01 23.36
N VAL A 600 -15.69 6.23 23.82
CA VAL A 600 -15.39 6.07 25.23
C VAL A 600 -13.93 6.41 25.48
N ARG A 601 -13.66 7.44 26.29
CA ARG A 601 -12.33 7.74 26.75
C ARG A 601 -12.04 6.89 27.98
N LEU A 602 -11.00 6.07 27.89
CA LEU A 602 -10.58 5.14 28.94
C LEU A 602 -9.41 5.71 29.74
N LYS A 603 -9.35 5.37 31.04
CA LYS A 603 -8.17 5.61 31.88
C LYS A 603 -7.04 4.67 31.50
N GLU A 604 -5.82 5.00 31.91
CA GLU A 604 -4.68 4.06 31.79
C GLU A 604 -4.82 2.91 32.80
N PRO A 605 -4.37 1.68 32.49
CA PRO A 605 -3.77 1.26 31.20
C PRO A 605 -4.83 0.96 30.12
N PHE A 606 -4.69 1.56 28.94
CA PHE A 606 -5.70 1.53 27.87
C PHE A 606 -6.07 0.12 27.41
N THR A 607 -5.08 -0.73 27.13
CA THR A 607 -5.32 -2.08 26.57
C THR A 607 -6.12 -2.97 27.51
N GLU A 608 -5.81 -2.95 28.79
CA GLU A 608 -6.53 -3.73 29.82
C GLU A 608 -7.96 -3.21 29.97
N ASN A 609 -8.13 -1.88 30.03
CA ASN A 609 -9.44 -1.27 30.18
C ASN A 609 -10.30 -1.44 28.92
N LEU A 610 -9.71 -1.49 27.72
CA LEU A 610 -10.43 -1.84 26.51
C LEU A 610 -10.95 -3.28 26.52
N GLN A 611 -10.16 -4.22 27.05
CA GLN A 611 -10.61 -5.62 27.21
C GLN A 611 -11.75 -5.73 28.22
N LYS A 612 -11.64 -5.01 29.37
CA LYS A 612 -12.72 -4.94 30.37
C LYS A 612 -13.98 -4.32 29.77
N LEU A 613 -13.85 -3.22 29.01
CA LEU A 613 -14.97 -2.57 28.33
C LEU A 613 -15.72 -3.54 27.42
N ASN A 614 -15.01 -4.27 26.58
CA ASN A 614 -15.62 -5.24 25.68
C ASN A 614 -16.30 -6.38 26.45
N HIS A 615 -15.72 -6.84 27.57
CA HIS A 615 -16.33 -7.85 28.42
C HIS A 615 -17.61 -7.34 29.10
N ASP A 616 -17.56 -6.18 29.77
CA ASP A 616 -18.69 -5.62 30.50
C ASP A 616 -19.85 -5.24 29.56
N VAL A 617 -19.53 -4.76 28.35
CA VAL A 617 -20.52 -4.44 27.32
C VAL A 617 -21.17 -5.71 26.79
N ALA A 618 -20.42 -6.80 26.55
CA ALA A 618 -20.97 -8.08 26.14
C ALA A 618 -21.88 -8.70 27.21
N GLU A 619 -21.59 -8.46 28.47
CA GLU A 619 -22.41 -8.90 29.59
C GLU A 619 -23.68 -8.06 29.76
N ALA A 620 -23.59 -6.74 29.55
CA ALA A 620 -24.72 -5.83 29.75
C ALA A 620 -25.70 -5.79 28.58
N PHE A 621 -25.22 -5.98 27.35
CA PHE A 621 -26.00 -5.84 26.11
C PHE A 621 -26.00 -7.16 25.33
N HIS A 622 -26.59 -8.22 25.90
CA HIS A 622 -26.62 -9.55 25.31
C HIS A 622 -27.24 -9.63 23.90
N ASP A 623 -28.14 -8.70 23.62
CA ASP A 623 -28.88 -8.64 22.32
C ASP A 623 -28.09 -7.88 21.23
N GLN A 624 -26.95 -7.28 21.58
CA GLN A 624 -26.12 -6.54 20.67
C GLN A 624 -24.65 -6.89 20.93
N THR A 625 -23.91 -7.14 19.87
CA THR A 625 -22.46 -7.28 20.02
C THR A 625 -21.80 -5.98 19.63
N ILE A 626 -21.40 -5.20 20.62
CA ILE A 626 -20.70 -3.94 20.45
C ILE A 626 -19.22 -4.19 20.70
N ASP A 627 -18.40 -4.17 19.63
CA ASP A 627 -16.95 -4.30 19.75
C ASP A 627 -16.29 -2.94 19.74
N PHE A 628 -15.61 -2.63 20.84
CA PHE A 628 -14.80 -1.44 20.94
C PHE A 628 -13.38 -1.70 20.44
N THR A 629 -12.89 -0.82 19.58
CA THR A 629 -11.52 -0.83 19.07
C THR A 629 -10.84 0.51 19.38
N GLY A 630 -9.50 0.48 19.52
CA GLY A 630 -8.75 1.71 19.78
C GLY A 630 -8.77 2.65 18.56
N TYR A 631 -9.09 3.92 18.80
CA TYR A 631 -9.17 4.91 17.74
C TYR A 631 -7.80 5.22 17.10
N GLU A 632 -6.72 5.27 17.89
CA GLU A 632 -5.36 5.43 17.36
C GLU A 632 -5.03 4.34 16.33
N LYS A 633 -5.36 3.07 16.63
CA LYS A 633 -5.13 1.97 15.69
C LYS A 633 -5.95 2.10 14.41
N ARG A 634 -7.18 2.65 14.50
CA ARG A 634 -8.00 2.94 13.32
C ARG A 634 -7.36 4.02 12.45
N ILE A 635 -6.81 5.06 13.05
CA ILE A 635 -6.05 6.11 12.36
C ILE A 635 -4.78 5.50 11.70
N GLU A 636 -3.99 4.70 12.41
CA GLU A 636 -2.84 4.02 11.83
C GLU A 636 -3.21 3.17 10.61
N ASN A 637 -4.32 2.46 10.69
CA ASN A 637 -4.81 1.63 9.59
C ASN A 637 -5.20 2.46 8.35
N SER A 638 -5.69 3.68 8.52
CA SER A 638 -5.98 4.58 7.38
C SER A 638 -4.73 4.98 6.60
N TYR A 639 -3.54 4.87 7.23
CA TYR A 639 -2.24 5.11 6.61
C TYR A 639 -1.48 3.83 6.21
N ASN A 640 -2.18 2.69 6.10
CA ASN A 640 -1.56 1.40 5.75
C ASN A 640 -0.73 1.46 4.46
N SER A 641 -1.22 2.12 3.40
CA SER A 641 -0.47 2.26 2.15
C SER A 641 0.86 3.00 2.34
N VAL A 642 0.86 4.06 3.17
CA VAL A 642 2.08 4.81 3.51
C VAL A 642 3.01 3.97 4.38
N ARG A 643 2.48 3.18 5.31
CA ARG A 643 3.23 2.25 6.15
C ARG A 643 3.92 1.16 5.33
N VAL A 644 3.19 0.53 4.41
CA VAL A 644 3.75 -0.48 3.49
C VAL A 644 4.87 0.13 2.65
N PHE A 645 4.66 1.31 2.09
CA PHE A 645 5.67 2.00 1.30
C PHE A 645 6.92 2.35 2.12
N ARG A 646 6.76 2.88 3.33
CA ARG A 646 7.86 3.15 4.27
C ARG A 646 8.65 1.88 4.58
N ASN A 647 7.96 0.79 4.92
CA ASN A 647 8.60 -0.47 5.28
C ASN A 647 9.38 -1.06 4.09
N ALA A 648 8.79 -1.05 2.89
CA ALA A 648 9.45 -1.51 1.67
C ALA A 648 10.71 -0.68 1.37
N THR A 649 10.63 0.65 1.50
CA THR A 649 11.76 1.56 1.30
C THR A 649 12.87 1.34 2.34
N LEU A 650 12.49 1.11 3.61
CA LEU A 650 13.46 0.80 4.68
C LEU A 650 14.19 -0.52 4.41
N MET A 651 13.45 -1.58 4.08
CA MET A 651 14.06 -2.87 3.75
C MET A 651 14.97 -2.78 2.52
N ALA A 652 14.54 -2.03 1.51
CA ALA A 652 15.34 -1.75 0.33
C ALA A 652 16.64 -1.02 0.69
N ALA A 653 16.56 0.02 1.51
CA ALA A 653 17.72 0.81 1.95
C ALA A 653 18.72 -0.04 2.74
N VAL A 654 18.24 -0.84 3.70
CA VAL A 654 19.08 -1.75 4.49
C VAL A 654 19.75 -2.79 3.58
N THR A 655 18.99 -3.40 2.69
CA THR A 655 19.50 -4.42 1.76
C THR A 655 20.58 -3.83 0.84
N MET A 656 20.32 -2.69 0.21
CA MET A 656 21.29 -2.03 -0.68
C MET A 656 22.54 -1.58 0.06
N PHE A 657 22.39 -1.11 1.29
CA PHE A 657 23.51 -0.74 2.14
C PHE A 657 24.42 -1.93 2.41
N PHE A 658 23.87 -3.08 2.80
CA PHE A 658 24.65 -4.30 3.01
C PHE A 658 25.33 -4.79 1.73
N ILE A 659 24.63 -4.78 0.58
CA ILE A 659 25.18 -5.15 -0.71
C ILE A 659 26.36 -4.22 -1.08
N MET A 660 26.20 -2.92 -0.87
CA MET A 660 27.26 -1.93 -1.13
C MET A 660 28.48 -2.16 -0.24
N LEU A 661 28.29 -2.39 1.07
CA LEU A 661 29.39 -2.67 2.00
C LEU A 661 30.14 -3.93 1.57
N MET A 662 29.44 -5.01 1.19
CA MET A 662 30.08 -6.24 0.70
C MET A 662 30.89 -6.00 -0.58
N GLY A 663 30.35 -5.20 -1.52
CA GLY A 663 31.04 -4.80 -2.74
C GLY A 663 32.29 -3.98 -2.46
N LEU A 664 32.18 -3.01 -1.56
CA LEU A 664 33.28 -2.14 -1.16
C LEU A 664 34.39 -2.93 -0.45
N ILE A 665 34.02 -3.85 0.46
CA ILE A 665 34.99 -4.75 1.12
C ILE A 665 35.70 -5.62 0.09
N GLY A 666 34.95 -6.20 -0.84
CA GLY A 666 35.51 -7.01 -1.92
C GLY A 666 36.50 -6.21 -2.79
N TYR A 667 36.07 -5.03 -3.23
CA TYR A 667 36.90 -4.13 -4.04
C TYR A 667 38.17 -3.67 -3.29
N THR A 668 38.00 -3.20 -2.05
CA THR A 668 39.16 -2.69 -1.25
C THR A 668 40.16 -3.82 -1.01
N THR A 669 39.69 -5.02 -0.69
CA THR A 669 40.59 -6.20 -0.49
C THR A 669 41.41 -6.51 -1.76
N ASP A 670 40.76 -6.46 -2.92
CA ASP A 670 41.43 -6.72 -4.21
C ASP A 670 42.41 -5.58 -4.57
N GLU A 671 42.01 -4.35 -4.41
CA GLU A 671 42.83 -3.18 -4.74
C GLU A 671 44.11 -3.11 -3.87
N VAL A 672 43.98 -3.40 -2.58
CA VAL A 672 45.12 -3.42 -1.66
C VAL A 672 46.05 -4.58 -2.01
N ARG A 673 45.54 -5.78 -2.31
CA ARG A 673 46.36 -6.90 -2.78
C ARG A 673 47.10 -6.57 -4.09
N ARG A 674 46.42 -5.90 -5.02
CA ARG A 674 47.03 -5.48 -6.29
C ARG A 674 48.20 -4.49 -6.07
N ARG A 675 48.06 -3.59 -5.11
CA ARG A 675 49.07 -2.59 -4.76
C ARG A 675 50.01 -3.04 -3.65
N SER A 676 49.96 -4.29 -3.21
CA SER A 676 50.75 -4.78 -2.06
C SER A 676 52.26 -4.53 -2.22
N LYS A 677 52.80 -4.71 -3.44
CA LYS A 677 54.21 -4.41 -3.71
C LYS A 677 54.52 -2.92 -3.66
N GLU A 678 53.67 -2.04 -4.20
CA GLU A 678 53.79 -0.59 -4.12
C GLU A 678 53.77 -0.13 -2.66
N ILE A 679 52.80 -0.68 -1.90
CA ILE A 679 52.65 -0.39 -0.46
C ILE A 679 53.88 -0.85 0.33
N ALA A 680 54.38 -2.07 0.04
CA ALA A 680 55.57 -2.62 0.68
C ALA A 680 56.83 -1.78 0.39
N ILE A 681 57.05 -1.36 -0.88
CA ILE A 681 58.16 -0.50 -1.27
C ILE A 681 58.07 0.90 -0.55
N ARG A 682 56.90 1.47 -0.50
CA ARG A 682 56.69 2.76 0.22
C ARG A 682 56.97 2.61 1.71
N LYS A 683 56.55 1.50 2.35
CA LYS A 683 56.84 1.23 3.76
C LYS A 683 58.36 1.08 4.01
N VAL A 684 59.05 0.34 3.16
CA VAL A 684 60.50 0.18 3.26
C VAL A 684 61.22 1.52 3.09
N ASN A 685 60.64 2.46 2.30
CA ASN A 685 61.13 3.82 2.13
C ASN A 685 60.64 4.79 3.22
N GLY A 686 60.05 4.32 4.33
CA GLY A 686 59.68 5.12 5.47
C GLY A 686 58.27 5.72 5.43
N ALA A 687 57.39 5.28 4.52
CA ALA A 687 56.00 5.78 4.53
C ALA A 687 55.23 5.25 5.75
N GLU A 688 54.57 6.16 6.48
CA GLU A 688 53.71 5.81 7.58
C GLU A 688 52.40 5.16 7.10
N ALA A 689 51.77 4.37 7.99
CA ALA A 689 50.46 3.75 7.72
C ALA A 689 49.38 4.79 7.38
N SER A 690 49.43 5.96 8.01
CA SER A 690 48.55 7.12 7.77
C SER A 690 48.53 7.57 6.30
N GLY A 691 49.72 7.74 5.70
CA GLY A 691 49.88 8.15 4.30
C GLY A 691 49.35 7.10 3.30
N ILE A 692 49.48 5.80 3.63
CA ILE A 692 48.89 4.72 2.82
C ILE A 692 47.38 4.71 2.90
N LEU A 693 46.82 4.91 4.09
CA LEU A 693 45.37 5.01 4.33
C LEU A 693 44.76 6.21 3.61
N GLU A 694 45.43 7.39 3.67
CA GLU A 694 45.02 8.60 2.97
C GLU A 694 44.98 8.39 1.44
N MET A 695 46.00 7.78 0.87
CA MET A 695 46.07 7.48 -0.57
C MET A 695 44.92 6.58 -1.03
N LEU A 696 44.62 5.50 -0.29
CA LEU A 696 43.54 4.57 -0.64
C LEU A 696 42.18 5.21 -0.47
N SER A 697 41.97 5.98 0.58
CA SER A 697 40.72 6.69 0.84
C SER A 697 40.44 7.77 -0.21
N ARG A 698 41.46 8.55 -0.60
CA ARG A 698 41.35 9.57 -1.62
C ARG A 698 40.93 9.01 -2.98
N ASP A 699 41.51 7.88 -3.39
CA ASP A 699 41.15 7.23 -4.67
C ASP A 699 39.67 6.80 -4.72
N ILE A 700 39.09 6.39 -3.59
CA ILE A 700 37.69 6.01 -3.50
C ILE A 700 36.78 7.25 -3.39
N LEU A 701 37.18 8.27 -2.62
CA LEU A 701 36.44 9.52 -2.47
C LEU A 701 36.24 10.27 -3.79
N VAL A 702 37.24 10.25 -4.69
CA VAL A 702 37.13 10.86 -6.03
C VAL A 702 35.98 10.22 -6.85
N VAL A 703 35.66 8.95 -6.61
CA VAL A 703 34.54 8.25 -7.25
C VAL A 703 33.27 8.41 -6.43
N ALA A 704 33.36 8.31 -5.11
CA ALA A 704 32.21 8.28 -4.22
C ALA A 704 31.53 9.66 -4.09
N ALA A 705 32.29 10.74 -3.96
CA ALA A 705 31.70 12.06 -3.73
C ALA A 705 30.75 12.52 -4.85
N PRO A 706 31.13 12.51 -6.15
CA PRO A 706 30.21 12.88 -7.21
C PRO A 706 29.05 11.90 -7.35
N ALA A 707 29.28 10.59 -7.10
CA ALA A 707 28.23 9.57 -7.15
C ALA A 707 27.15 9.79 -6.08
N VAL A 708 27.59 10.04 -4.84
CA VAL A 708 26.67 10.28 -3.71
C VAL A 708 25.87 11.57 -3.93
N VAL A 709 26.49 12.63 -4.46
CA VAL A 709 25.79 13.88 -4.79
C VAL A 709 24.72 13.63 -5.85
N ILE A 710 25.06 12.96 -6.95
CA ILE A 710 24.11 12.65 -8.03
C ILE A 710 22.97 11.78 -7.52
N GLY A 711 23.26 10.72 -6.73
CA GLY A 711 22.24 9.86 -6.14
C GLY A 711 21.29 10.64 -5.22
N THR A 712 21.82 11.57 -4.42
CA THR A 712 21.03 12.42 -3.53
C THR A 712 20.16 13.42 -4.29
N VAL A 713 20.65 14.00 -5.39
CA VAL A 713 19.84 14.87 -6.27
C VAL A 713 18.69 14.11 -6.91
N LEU A 714 18.93 12.86 -7.36
CA LEU A 714 17.87 12.00 -7.87
C LEU A 714 16.83 11.68 -6.78
N ALA A 715 17.28 11.44 -5.54
CA ALA A 715 16.38 11.23 -4.40
C ALA A 715 15.53 12.48 -4.13
N TRP A 716 16.11 13.67 -4.19
CA TRP A 716 15.37 14.93 -4.04
C TRP A 716 14.25 15.05 -5.07
N TYR A 717 14.52 14.74 -6.34
CA TYR A 717 13.52 14.78 -7.41
C TYR A 717 12.37 13.79 -7.20
N VAL A 718 12.70 12.52 -6.90
CA VAL A 718 11.68 11.47 -6.67
C VAL A 718 10.88 11.74 -5.39
N ASN A 719 11.53 12.25 -4.35
CA ASN A 719 10.84 12.67 -3.13
C ASN A 719 9.83 13.79 -3.39
N GLY A 720 10.16 14.76 -4.28
CA GLY A 720 9.23 15.80 -4.71
C GLY A 720 7.93 15.19 -5.26
N MET A 721 8.05 14.27 -6.22
CA MET A 721 6.90 13.57 -6.82
C MET A 721 6.11 12.74 -5.79
N TRP A 722 6.82 12.05 -4.87
CA TRP A 722 6.15 11.26 -3.84
C TRP A 722 5.38 12.13 -2.83
N MET A 723 5.92 13.30 -2.50
CA MET A 723 5.30 14.23 -1.56
C MET A 723 4.03 14.89 -2.10
N GLU A 724 3.82 14.94 -3.41
CA GLU A 724 2.63 15.54 -4.03
C GLU A 724 1.30 14.90 -3.61
N GLN A 725 1.33 13.66 -3.14
CA GLN A 725 0.14 12.97 -2.64
C GLN A 725 -0.36 13.48 -1.26
N PHE A 726 0.40 14.33 -0.58
CA PHE A 726 0.01 14.89 0.72
C PHE A 726 -0.33 16.36 0.56
N ALA A 727 -1.51 16.78 1.03
CA ALA A 727 -1.85 18.19 1.17
C ALA A 727 -0.95 18.85 2.24
N GLU A 728 -0.71 18.11 3.33
CA GLU A 728 0.15 18.53 4.41
C GLU A 728 1.53 17.85 4.31
N ARG A 729 2.55 18.65 4.01
CA ARG A 729 3.92 18.20 3.74
C ARG A 729 4.90 18.73 4.78
N ILE A 730 5.92 17.91 5.13
CA ILE A 730 7.05 18.43 5.88
C ILE A 730 7.81 19.45 5.01
N PRO A 731 8.27 20.55 5.57
CA PRO A 731 9.23 21.41 4.89
C PRO A 731 10.57 20.68 4.79
N ILE A 732 10.87 20.08 3.64
CA ILE A 732 12.14 19.36 3.44
C ILE A 732 13.26 20.38 3.31
N SER A 733 14.03 20.56 4.38
CA SER A 733 15.23 21.38 4.34
C SER A 733 16.33 20.71 3.50
N TRP A 734 17.03 21.48 2.69
CA TRP A 734 18.23 21.02 1.98
C TRP A 734 19.29 20.44 2.93
N ALA A 735 19.27 20.83 4.20
CA ALA A 735 20.17 20.30 5.23
C ALA A 735 20.03 18.78 5.42
N VAL A 736 18.83 18.20 5.23
CA VAL A 736 18.61 16.76 5.28
C VAL A 736 19.41 16.05 4.20
N TYR A 737 19.40 16.58 2.98
CA TYR A 737 20.16 16.00 1.87
C TYR A 737 21.67 16.14 2.04
N VAL A 738 22.14 17.26 2.59
CA VAL A 738 23.55 17.43 2.95
C VAL A 738 23.96 16.42 4.02
N LEU A 739 23.12 16.18 5.02
CA LEU A 739 23.38 15.19 6.06
C LEU A 739 23.43 13.77 5.47
N VAL A 740 22.57 13.43 4.52
CA VAL A 740 22.58 12.15 3.78
C VAL A 740 23.90 12.01 3.01
N VAL A 741 24.36 13.05 2.30
CA VAL A 741 25.64 13.04 1.59
C VAL A 741 26.79 12.79 2.56
N MET A 742 26.86 13.55 3.65
CA MET A 742 27.92 13.42 4.65
C MET A 742 27.92 12.04 5.31
N ALA A 743 26.76 11.54 5.72
CA ALA A 743 26.63 10.21 6.33
C ALA A 743 27.12 9.09 5.40
N ASN A 744 26.70 9.09 4.13
CA ASN A 744 27.15 8.11 3.16
C ASN A 744 28.67 8.18 2.93
N LEU A 745 29.24 9.38 2.79
CA LEU A 745 30.69 9.55 2.61
C LEU A 745 31.47 9.07 3.84
N VAL A 746 31.00 9.39 5.05
CA VAL A 746 31.64 8.94 6.31
C VAL A 746 31.64 7.40 6.38
N ILE A 747 30.53 6.76 6.07
CA ILE A 747 30.40 5.28 6.10
C ILE A 747 31.34 4.65 5.07
N ILE A 748 31.38 5.17 3.84
CA ILE A 748 32.27 4.68 2.79
C ILE A 748 33.74 4.80 3.23
N VAL A 749 34.14 5.96 3.74
CA VAL A 749 35.51 6.19 4.22
C VAL A 749 35.84 5.28 5.40
N ALA A 750 34.95 5.16 6.38
CA ALA A 750 35.13 4.30 7.54
C ALA A 750 35.34 2.83 7.14
N CYS A 751 34.56 2.33 6.19
CA CYS A 751 34.70 0.97 5.66
C CYS A 751 36.04 0.75 4.97
N VAL A 752 36.50 1.72 4.18
CA VAL A 752 37.80 1.67 3.49
C VAL A 752 38.96 1.72 4.49
N LEU A 753 38.91 2.64 5.44
CA LEU A 753 39.90 2.76 6.50
C LEU A 753 40.01 1.49 7.33
N TRP A 754 38.89 0.94 7.77
CA TRP A 754 38.86 -0.31 8.55
C TRP A 754 39.51 -1.47 7.80
N LYS A 755 39.22 -1.64 6.52
CA LYS A 755 39.77 -2.76 5.72
C LYS A 755 41.23 -2.52 5.34
N SER A 756 41.61 -1.28 5.01
CA SER A 756 42.98 -0.93 4.64
C SER A 756 43.92 -0.94 5.84
N TRP A 757 43.42 -0.61 7.05
CA TRP A 757 44.21 -0.60 8.28
C TRP A 757 44.79 -1.97 8.64
N GLN A 758 44.02 -3.05 8.45
CA GLN A 758 44.49 -4.40 8.70
C GLN A 758 45.74 -4.74 7.84
N ILE A 759 45.73 -4.31 6.58
CA ILE A 759 46.80 -4.61 5.62
C ILE A 759 47.97 -3.60 5.74
N ALA A 760 47.62 -2.33 6.07
CA ALA A 760 48.68 -1.35 6.34
C ALA A 760 49.55 -1.70 7.55
N ASN A 761 49.05 -2.53 8.47
CA ASN A 761 49.83 -3.05 9.62
C ASN A 761 50.49 -4.42 9.39
N GLU A 762 50.25 -5.09 8.25
CA GLU A 762 50.92 -6.34 7.92
C GLU A 762 52.44 -6.13 7.69
N ASN A 763 53.22 -7.16 8.04
CA ASN A 763 54.69 -7.13 7.86
C ASN A 763 55.05 -7.11 6.36
N PRO A 764 55.78 -6.05 5.89
CA PRO A 764 56.15 -5.89 4.47
C PRO A 764 56.92 -7.04 3.88
N VAL A 765 57.67 -7.81 4.70
CA VAL A 765 58.47 -8.98 4.27
C VAL A 765 57.59 -10.09 3.72
N ASN A 766 56.37 -10.29 4.30
CA ASN A 766 55.43 -11.31 3.82
C ASN A 766 54.85 -10.97 2.44
N SER A 767 54.67 -9.69 2.15
CA SER A 767 54.16 -9.21 0.86
C SER A 767 55.22 -9.26 -0.28
N ILE A 768 56.51 -9.22 0.06
CA ILE A 768 57.63 -9.28 -0.89
C ILE A 768 58.01 -10.74 -1.22
N LYS A 769 57.90 -11.65 -0.22
CA LYS A 769 58.27 -13.06 -0.35
C LYS A 769 57.18 -13.95 -1.00
N SER A 770 55.93 -13.48 -1.13
CA SER A 770 54.83 -14.24 -1.72
C SER A 770 54.90 -14.24 -3.25
N GLU A 771 55.81 -15.00 -3.86
CA GLU A 771 55.73 -15.45 -5.26
C GLU A 771 55.24 -16.86 -5.37
#